data_1327a5f37b8bd84d3cb8c91822270d5e
#
_entry.id   1327a5f37b8bd84d3cb8c91822270d5e
#
_cell.length_a   1.000
_cell.length_b   1.000
_cell.length_c   1.000
_cell.angle_alpha   90.00
_cell.angle_beta   90.00
_cell.angle_gamma   90.00
#
_symmetry.space_group_name_H-M   'P 1'
#
loop_
_entity.id
_entity.type
_entity.pdbx_description
1 polymer ?
#
loop_
_entity_poly.entity_id
_entity_poly.type
_entity_poly.pdbx_seq_one_letter_code
_entity_poly.pdbx_strand_id
1 'polypeptide(L)'
;MRTLRAASLLAVVALGAATAAPLASAAPLDDGVELTLVSTTDTHGHVYNWDYFANAPYEGEDTLGLTRVATEVDRLRAEKGDDSVLVFDNGDAIQGTPLTYYYGLGDGAAGVLSGETTHPMATAFNTIGYDAQVVGNHEFNYGLDMLSAYEGDLNAPLLGANVVDVATGEPYQEPYTVIEREIDGETVRVGVLGLVTPGVRVWDKQYVDGVLEFRDMVETAKEWVPKVQAEADVVVVLAHTGQGTVPDAEYDPADLNEDVVNNIATQVPGIDVVVAGHSHQDVPETLYTNVAGEQVLVTQPYFWAQGLTEVTLNLVKDAAGDLQVDWTEGSAPVVTPVYARDIAEESTAVVDALAEQHATTIEYVNTPVAESLEELSAETSRYEDTPIIDFINNVQAETVDAALEGTEWADVPVISQASPFSRTAVFPKGQVTIRDIAGLYIYENTLRGVEMTGAEVRAYLEYSARYFNQVAPGAPFDPATGTNAITADRPTGIPDYNYDALSGLDYVIDISQPAGSRIRGLTQLDGTPVADDDRFVMAVNNYRQSGGGAYPAVAAAPLVYDERLEIRQLLIDWASARGVIDQADFSDENWSLTSVAAEVPAEPGTPGTPAPGTPEPTEQPTATPVPLPSATPVPVAGGSHSGPLANTGVDAASFAGGAALLLLAGLALTVLRRRRSAQHSE
;
A
#
# COMPACT_ATOMS: atom_id res chain seq x y z
N MET A 1 -17.99 77.22 -39.87
CA MET A 1 -19.23 77.99 -39.97
C MET A 1 -20.10 77.78 -38.73
N ARG A 2 -20.34 78.88 -38.01
CA ARG A 2 -21.42 79.18 -37.04
C ARG A 2 -21.48 78.27 -35.83
N THR A 3 -20.95 78.71 -34.66
CA THR A 3 -21.42 79.69 -33.64
C THR A 3 -22.81 79.40 -33.04
N LEU A 4 -22.97 79.19 -31.73
CA LEU A 4 -23.35 80.19 -30.71
C LEU A 4 -23.71 79.45 -29.41
N ARG A 5 -23.05 79.82 -28.32
CA ARG A 5 -23.46 80.62 -27.11
C ARG A 5 -24.36 79.91 -26.09
N ALA A 6 -23.81 79.58 -24.97
CA ALA A 6 -23.86 80.23 -23.66
C ALA A 6 -25.26 80.57 -23.11
N ALA A 7 -25.56 80.04 -21.92
CA ALA A 7 -26.31 80.76 -20.88
C ALA A 7 -26.06 80.07 -19.50
N SER A 8 -25.51 80.87 -18.60
CA SER A 8 -25.32 80.55 -17.17
C SER A 8 -26.64 80.74 -16.40
N LEU A 9 -26.92 79.83 -15.49
CA LEU A 9 -27.86 80.13 -14.40
C LEU A 9 -27.21 79.69 -13.08
N LEU A 10 -26.96 80.70 -12.23
CA LEU A 10 -26.66 80.55 -10.78
C LEU A 10 -27.93 80.10 -10.06
N ALA A 11 -27.82 79.02 -9.26
CA ALA A 11 -28.77 78.74 -8.21
C ALA A 11 -28.02 78.61 -6.89
N VAL A 12 -28.31 79.48 -5.97
CA VAL A 12 -27.84 79.49 -4.59
C VAL A 12 -28.56 78.36 -3.86
N VAL A 13 -27.83 77.42 -3.27
CA VAL A 13 -28.37 76.44 -2.35
C VAL A 13 -27.74 76.67 -0.97
N ALA A 14 -28.62 76.80 -0.03
CA ALA A 14 -28.36 77.04 1.38
C ALA A 14 -27.62 75.87 2.06
N LEU A 15 -26.58 76.18 2.84
CA LEU A 15 -25.84 75.25 3.71
C LEU A 15 -26.78 74.81 4.86
N GLY A 16 -27.20 73.56 4.80
CA GLY A 16 -27.72 72.81 5.95
C GLY A 16 -26.58 72.02 6.58
N ALA A 17 -26.14 72.43 7.76
CA ALA A 17 -25.20 71.67 8.56
C ALA A 17 -25.89 70.39 9.07
N ALA A 18 -25.66 69.25 8.39
CA ALA A 18 -25.93 67.95 8.95
C ALA A 18 -24.72 67.54 9.80
N THR A 19 -24.90 67.45 11.10
CA THR A 19 -23.94 66.83 12.03
C THR A 19 -23.81 65.37 11.66
N ALA A 20 -22.73 64.99 10.98
CA ALA A 20 -22.33 63.59 10.84
C ALA A 20 -22.08 63.04 12.24
N ALA A 21 -22.91 62.12 12.67
CA ALA A 21 -22.55 61.22 13.77
C ALA A 21 -21.27 60.49 13.37
N PRO A 22 -20.29 60.32 14.27
CA PRO A 22 -19.15 59.49 13.97
C PRO A 22 -19.72 58.06 13.67
N LEU A 23 -19.38 57.57 12.49
CA LEU A 23 -19.47 56.11 12.23
C LEU A 23 -18.64 55.48 13.35
N ALA A 24 -19.32 54.70 14.21
CA ALA A 24 -18.64 53.83 15.14
C ALA A 24 -17.72 53.00 14.25
N SER A 25 -16.41 53.18 14.42
CA SER A 25 -15.45 52.23 13.96
C SER A 25 -15.89 50.89 14.55
N ALA A 26 -16.25 49.96 13.71
CA ALA A 26 -16.39 48.57 14.15
C ALA A 26 -15.06 48.30 14.90
N ALA A 27 -15.16 47.80 16.12
CA ALA A 27 -13.99 47.27 16.82
C ALA A 27 -13.31 46.29 15.84
N PRO A 28 -12.00 46.24 15.81
CA PRO A 28 -11.34 45.15 15.12
C PRO A 28 -12.04 43.88 15.60
N LEU A 29 -12.45 42.99 14.68
CA LEU A 29 -12.76 41.64 15.00
C LEU A 29 -11.54 41.16 15.79
N ASP A 30 -11.75 40.56 16.96
CA ASP A 30 -10.71 39.95 17.77
C ASP A 30 -9.85 39.13 16.80
N ASP A 31 -8.58 39.52 16.61
CA ASP A 31 -7.71 38.83 15.66
C ASP A 31 -7.56 37.41 16.17
N GLY A 32 -8.26 36.46 15.52
CA GLY A 32 -8.22 35.04 15.85
C GLY A 32 -6.77 34.55 15.70
N VAL A 33 -6.38 33.56 16.46
CA VAL A 33 -5.06 32.91 16.35
C VAL A 33 -5.05 32.01 15.11
N GLU A 34 -4.07 32.20 14.22
CA GLU A 34 -3.90 31.33 13.06
C GLU A 34 -2.90 30.20 13.38
N LEU A 35 -3.34 28.97 13.21
CA LEU A 35 -2.52 27.75 13.34
C LEU A 35 -2.49 27.03 12.00
N THR A 36 -1.31 26.59 11.57
CA THR A 36 -1.12 25.83 10.34
C THR A 36 -0.62 24.44 10.67
N LEU A 37 -1.33 23.43 10.19
CA LEU A 37 -0.95 22.02 10.25
C LEU A 37 -0.42 21.61 8.88
N VAL A 38 0.78 21.04 8.85
CA VAL A 38 1.37 20.44 7.64
C VAL A 38 1.42 18.95 7.83
N SER A 39 0.96 18.18 6.88
CA SER A 39 0.99 16.72 7.00
C SER A 39 1.55 16.02 5.77
N THR A 40 2.28 14.93 6.02
CA THR A 40 2.70 13.90 5.08
C THR A 40 2.15 12.54 5.50
N THR A 41 2.13 11.57 4.61
CA THR A 41 1.74 10.17 4.87
C THR A 41 2.45 9.27 3.87
N ASP A 42 2.58 7.99 4.20
CA ASP A 42 3.04 6.97 3.26
C ASP A 42 4.33 7.38 2.54
N THR A 43 5.30 7.91 3.31
CA THR A 43 6.55 8.43 2.75
C THR A 43 7.47 7.33 2.23
N HIS A 44 7.35 6.10 2.76
CA HIS A 44 7.99 4.89 2.27
C HIS A 44 9.47 5.05 1.92
N GLY A 45 10.22 5.77 2.76
CA GLY A 45 11.66 5.96 2.56
C GLY A 45 12.05 6.94 1.45
N HIS A 46 11.12 7.68 0.86
CA HIS A 46 11.40 8.63 -0.20
C HIS A 46 11.89 9.97 0.37
N VAL A 47 13.15 9.98 0.83
CA VAL A 47 13.81 11.20 1.31
C VAL A 47 14.23 12.09 0.15
N TYR A 48 14.95 11.52 -0.82
CA TYR A 48 15.44 12.21 -2.01
C TYR A 48 14.49 12.04 -3.19
N ASN A 49 14.51 12.99 -4.12
CA ASN A 49 13.93 12.81 -5.45
C ASN A 49 14.81 11.85 -6.28
N TRP A 50 14.86 10.59 -5.90
CA TRP A 50 15.76 9.61 -6.49
C TRP A 50 15.18 8.20 -6.56
N ASP A 51 15.12 7.66 -7.77
CA ASP A 51 14.81 6.25 -8.02
C ASP A 51 16.12 5.44 -7.97
N TYR A 52 16.28 4.67 -6.91
CA TYR A 52 17.48 3.84 -6.70
C TYR A 52 17.59 2.69 -7.70
N PHE A 53 16.52 2.30 -8.39
CA PHE A 53 16.53 1.22 -9.37
C PHE A 53 16.81 1.74 -10.77
N ALA A 54 16.20 2.82 -11.16
CA ALA A 54 16.57 3.54 -12.37
C ALA A 54 17.93 4.21 -12.21
N ASN A 55 18.41 4.41 -10.96
CA ASN A 55 19.60 5.18 -10.59
C ASN A 55 19.57 6.59 -11.21
N ALA A 56 18.43 7.25 -11.07
CA ALA A 56 18.12 8.54 -11.68
C ALA A 56 17.10 9.31 -10.83
N PRO A 57 17.02 10.64 -10.94
CA PRO A 57 15.94 11.38 -10.31
C PRO A 57 14.58 11.07 -10.98
N TYR A 58 13.50 11.13 -10.20
CA TYR A 58 12.16 11.18 -10.76
C TYR A 58 11.94 12.51 -11.50
N GLU A 59 11.13 12.51 -12.55
CA GLU A 59 10.89 13.69 -13.39
C GLU A 59 9.37 13.98 -13.56
N GLY A 60 9.04 15.24 -13.78
CA GLY A 60 7.68 15.68 -14.11
C GLY A 60 6.69 15.45 -12.98
N GLU A 61 5.58 14.81 -13.29
CA GLU A 61 4.51 14.52 -12.29
C GLU A 61 4.97 13.58 -11.18
N ASP A 62 6.00 12.77 -11.42
CA ASP A 62 6.52 11.78 -10.49
C ASP A 62 7.55 12.36 -9.51
N THR A 63 7.88 13.65 -9.61
CA THR A 63 8.81 14.33 -8.68
C THR A 63 8.32 14.23 -7.25
N LEU A 64 9.22 13.86 -6.33
CA LEU A 64 8.89 13.53 -4.95
C LEU A 64 10.03 13.90 -3.97
N GLY A 65 9.87 13.57 -2.71
CA GLY A 65 10.93 13.53 -1.71
C GLY A 65 10.77 14.52 -0.56
N LEU A 66 11.10 14.04 0.64
CA LEU A 66 11.09 14.83 1.87
C LEU A 66 12.05 16.04 1.82
N THR A 67 13.10 15.99 0.99
CA THR A 67 13.99 17.14 0.75
C THR A 67 13.22 18.35 0.21
N ARG A 68 12.16 18.12 -0.58
CA ARG A 68 11.29 19.18 -1.11
C ARG A 68 10.22 19.60 -0.11
N VAL A 69 9.63 18.62 0.59
CA VAL A 69 8.72 18.90 1.72
C VAL A 69 9.39 19.82 2.74
N ALA A 70 10.65 19.55 3.09
CA ALA A 70 11.43 20.38 3.99
C ALA A 70 11.52 21.84 3.54
N THR A 71 11.71 22.07 2.24
CA THR A 71 11.76 23.42 1.67
C THR A 71 10.45 24.18 1.88
N GLU A 72 9.31 23.50 1.72
CA GLU A 72 7.99 24.09 1.94
C GLU A 72 7.73 24.36 3.42
N VAL A 73 8.09 23.42 4.30
CA VAL A 73 8.01 23.64 5.76
C VAL A 73 8.83 24.83 6.19
N ASP A 74 10.07 24.96 5.71
CA ASP A 74 10.93 26.10 5.99
C ASP A 74 10.32 27.43 5.49
N ARG A 75 9.68 27.40 4.31
CA ARG A 75 8.97 28.56 3.76
C ARG A 75 7.81 28.98 4.66
N LEU A 76 6.99 28.02 5.08
CA LEU A 76 5.83 28.28 5.94
C LEU A 76 6.26 28.84 7.31
N ARG A 77 7.29 28.24 7.94
CA ARG A 77 7.83 28.71 9.21
C ARG A 77 8.39 30.13 9.09
N ALA A 78 9.09 30.43 7.99
CA ALA A 78 9.61 31.77 7.73
C ALA A 78 8.50 32.83 7.49
N GLU A 79 7.36 32.42 6.93
CA GLU A 79 6.23 33.31 6.63
C GLU A 79 5.29 33.50 7.81
N LYS A 80 4.95 32.43 8.54
CA LYS A 80 3.92 32.38 9.58
C LYS A 80 4.50 32.38 11.01
N GLY A 81 5.78 32.08 11.17
CA GLY A 81 6.45 31.86 12.46
C GLY A 81 6.51 30.38 12.85
N ASP A 82 7.60 29.98 13.51
CA ASP A 82 7.84 28.56 13.89
C ASP A 82 6.72 28.01 14.78
N ASP A 83 6.25 28.80 15.75
CA ASP A 83 5.22 28.36 16.70
C ASP A 83 3.82 28.22 16.06
N SER A 84 3.60 28.84 14.90
CA SER A 84 2.32 28.77 14.17
C SER A 84 2.26 27.61 13.17
N VAL A 85 3.32 26.80 13.02
CA VAL A 85 3.39 25.69 12.07
C VAL A 85 3.73 24.40 12.79
N LEU A 86 2.81 23.44 12.76
CA LEU A 86 3.03 22.07 13.23
C LEU A 86 3.13 21.11 12.06
N VAL A 87 4.03 20.14 12.14
CA VAL A 87 4.32 19.19 11.06
C VAL A 87 4.09 17.75 11.55
N PHE A 88 3.28 16.99 10.83
CA PHE A 88 2.89 15.64 11.18
C PHE A 88 3.21 14.64 10.07
N ASP A 89 3.58 13.40 10.45
CA ASP A 89 3.64 12.28 9.54
C ASP A 89 2.61 11.23 9.95
N ASN A 90 1.87 10.72 8.97
CA ASN A 90 0.78 9.79 9.22
C ASN A 90 1.17 8.33 8.94
N GLY A 91 2.44 7.94 9.14
CA GLY A 91 2.91 6.57 9.12
C GLY A 91 3.35 6.05 7.75
N ASP A 92 3.76 4.79 7.73
CA ASP A 92 4.37 4.11 6.60
C ASP A 92 5.65 4.82 6.13
N ALA A 93 6.57 5.02 7.04
CA ALA A 93 7.80 5.75 6.78
C ALA A 93 9.01 4.85 6.51
N ILE A 94 9.20 3.78 7.31
CA ILE A 94 10.49 3.09 7.37
C ILE A 94 10.67 1.97 6.35
N GLN A 95 9.66 1.63 5.59
CA GLN A 95 9.70 0.61 4.53
C GLN A 95 9.37 1.28 3.19
N GLY A 96 10.03 0.88 2.10
CA GLY A 96 9.61 1.25 0.76
C GLY A 96 10.75 1.56 -0.22
N THR A 97 11.95 2.02 0.19
CA THR A 97 13.08 2.29 -0.70
C THR A 97 14.34 1.49 -0.34
N PRO A 98 15.33 1.31 -1.23
CA PRO A 98 16.65 0.78 -0.90
C PRO A 98 17.31 1.45 0.30
N LEU A 99 17.03 2.71 0.52
CA LEU A 99 17.56 3.45 1.66
C LEU A 99 17.04 2.85 2.99
N THR A 100 15.73 2.79 3.13
CA THR A 100 15.12 2.26 4.36
C THR A 100 15.38 0.78 4.54
N TYR A 101 15.44 0.04 3.43
CA TYR A 101 15.73 -1.37 3.49
C TYR A 101 17.17 -1.69 3.92
N TYR A 102 18.17 -1.01 3.36
CA TYR A 102 19.58 -1.20 3.74
C TYR A 102 19.79 -0.99 5.25
N TYR A 103 19.15 0.05 5.81
CA TYR A 103 19.27 0.40 7.22
C TYR A 103 18.23 -0.30 8.12
N GLY A 104 17.11 -0.76 7.57
CA GLY A 104 16.07 -1.47 8.32
C GLY A 104 16.35 -2.97 8.48
N LEU A 105 16.89 -3.62 7.45
CA LEU A 105 17.05 -5.07 7.43
C LEU A 105 18.41 -5.49 6.82
N GLY A 106 19.00 -4.67 5.94
CA GLY A 106 20.25 -4.95 5.24
C GLY A 106 21.52 -4.80 6.08
N ASP A 107 22.66 -4.67 5.40
CA ASP A 107 23.98 -4.59 6.03
C ASP A 107 24.12 -3.42 7.02
N GLY A 108 23.33 -2.34 6.85
CA GLY A 108 23.27 -1.18 7.74
C GLY A 108 22.45 -1.39 8.99
N ALA A 109 21.54 -2.38 9.03
CA ALA A 109 20.58 -2.58 10.12
C ALA A 109 21.25 -2.78 11.49
N ALA A 110 22.40 -3.51 11.52
CA ALA A 110 23.13 -3.71 12.77
C ALA A 110 23.61 -2.40 13.41
N GLY A 111 23.96 -1.40 12.59
CA GLY A 111 24.33 -0.06 13.05
C GLY A 111 23.15 0.66 13.71
N VAL A 112 21.95 0.56 13.12
CA VAL A 112 20.73 1.15 13.68
C VAL A 112 20.34 0.45 14.98
N LEU A 113 20.26 -0.87 14.97
CA LEU A 113 19.91 -1.67 16.16
C LEU A 113 20.90 -1.49 17.34
N SER A 114 22.16 -1.15 17.06
CA SER A 114 23.14 -0.86 18.11
C SER A 114 23.17 0.61 18.56
N GLY A 115 22.48 1.49 17.85
CA GLY A 115 22.52 2.94 18.07
C GLY A 115 23.84 3.60 17.57
N GLU A 116 24.64 2.90 16.75
CA GLU A 116 25.83 3.49 16.09
C GLU A 116 25.44 4.37 14.90
N THR A 117 24.30 4.12 14.30
CA THR A 117 23.75 4.83 13.14
C THR A 117 22.29 5.16 13.41
N THR A 118 21.90 6.43 13.27
CA THR A 118 20.50 6.85 13.32
C THR A 118 19.77 6.34 12.06
N HIS A 119 18.54 5.84 12.22
CA HIS A 119 17.72 5.43 11.08
C HIS A 119 17.52 6.60 10.09
N PRO A 120 17.67 6.40 8.75
CA PRO A 120 17.62 7.51 7.79
C PRO A 120 16.32 8.31 7.84
N MET A 121 15.17 7.66 8.04
CA MET A 121 13.92 8.38 8.16
C MET A 121 13.86 9.22 9.43
N ALA A 122 14.36 8.72 10.56
CA ALA A 122 14.47 9.52 11.77
C ALA A 122 15.39 10.73 11.57
N THR A 123 16.50 10.56 10.86
CA THR A 123 17.39 11.68 10.51
C THR A 123 16.66 12.74 9.67
N ALA A 124 15.87 12.30 8.66
CA ALA A 124 15.09 13.22 7.82
C ALA A 124 14.04 13.98 8.65
N PHE A 125 13.21 13.27 9.39
CA PHE A 125 12.12 13.86 10.19
C PHE A 125 12.65 14.78 11.29
N ASN A 126 13.72 14.39 11.98
CA ASN A 126 14.38 15.23 12.98
C ASN A 126 14.97 16.51 12.38
N THR A 127 15.53 16.42 11.16
CA THR A 127 16.10 17.58 10.46
C THR A 127 15.02 18.55 10.00
N ILE A 128 13.88 18.04 9.54
CA ILE A 128 12.72 18.85 9.13
C ILE A 128 12.01 19.42 10.36
N GLY A 129 12.07 18.70 11.50
CA GLY A 129 11.42 19.07 12.74
C GLY A 129 9.93 18.75 12.73
N TYR A 130 9.60 17.47 12.53
CA TYR A 130 8.25 16.97 12.75
C TYR A 130 7.87 17.04 14.23
N ASP A 131 6.60 17.29 14.52
CA ASP A 131 6.07 17.50 15.87
C ASP A 131 5.41 16.24 16.44
N ALA A 132 4.83 15.37 15.59
CA ALA A 132 4.33 14.06 15.97
C ALA A 132 4.26 13.15 14.74
N GLN A 133 4.28 11.85 14.98
CA GLN A 133 4.12 10.80 13.97
C GLN A 133 3.21 9.71 14.51
N VAL A 134 2.59 8.93 13.62
CA VAL A 134 1.85 7.71 13.98
C VAL A 134 2.52 6.50 13.33
N VAL A 135 2.40 5.33 13.94
CA VAL A 135 2.78 4.08 13.25
C VAL A 135 1.79 3.79 12.12
N GLY A 136 2.29 3.46 10.94
CA GLY A 136 1.52 2.80 9.89
C GLY A 136 1.72 1.28 9.96
N ASN A 137 1.22 0.56 8.96
CA ASN A 137 1.41 -0.89 8.93
C ASN A 137 2.84 -1.29 8.55
N HIS A 138 3.51 -0.48 7.76
CA HIS A 138 4.86 -0.76 7.31
C HIS A 138 5.95 -0.47 8.36
N GLU A 139 5.64 0.14 9.48
CA GLU A 139 6.54 0.23 10.63
C GLU A 139 6.81 -1.12 11.29
N PHE A 140 5.96 -2.13 11.05
CA PHE A 140 6.10 -3.48 11.63
C PHE A 140 6.89 -4.45 10.74
N ASN A 141 7.15 -4.12 9.48
CA ASN A 141 7.75 -5.03 8.47
C ASN A 141 9.15 -5.51 8.84
N TYR A 142 9.92 -4.72 9.57
CA TYR A 142 11.29 -5.05 9.97
C TYR A 142 11.38 -5.60 11.40
N GLY A 143 10.23 -5.89 12.01
CA GLY A 143 10.12 -6.45 13.35
C GLY A 143 10.20 -5.40 14.46
N LEU A 144 9.81 -5.82 15.67
CA LEU A 144 9.63 -4.91 16.80
C LEU A 144 10.94 -4.31 17.33
N ASP A 145 12.08 -5.00 17.18
CA ASP A 145 13.38 -4.47 17.59
C ASP A 145 13.77 -3.26 16.70
N MET A 146 13.52 -3.32 15.39
CA MET A 146 13.78 -2.21 14.49
C MET A 146 12.79 -1.06 14.72
N LEU A 147 11.50 -1.36 14.92
CA LEU A 147 10.51 -0.35 15.28
C LEU A 147 10.93 0.41 16.55
N SER A 148 11.37 -0.31 17.59
CA SER A 148 11.85 0.31 18.83
C SER A 148 13.12 1.14 18.64
N ALA A 149 14.03 0.72 17.77
CA ALA A 149 15.24 1.47 17.43
C ALA A 149 14.88 2.76 16.68
N TYR A 150 13.99 2.68 15.70
CA TYR A 150 13.49 3.83 14.95
C TYR A 150 12.78 4.84 15.87
N GLU A 151 11.85 4.38 16.72
CA GLU A 151 11.18 5.21 17.72
C GLU A 151 12.18 5.91 18.65
N GLY A 152 13.20 5.17 19.11
CA GLY A 152 14.27 5.71 19.94
C GLY A 152 15.15 6.77 19.26
N ASP A 153 15.21 6.77 17.95
CA ASP A 153 15.96 7.74 17.13
C ASP A 153 15.16 9.02 16.83
N LEU A 154 13.83 9.01 17.00
CA LEU A 154 12.96 10.16 16.74
C LEU A 154 13.04 11.22 17.86
N ASN A 155 12.99 12.50 17.47
CA ASN A 155 12.80 13.60 18.40
C ASN A 155 11.32 13.82 18.77
N ALA A 156 10.41 13.54 17.84
CA ALA A 156 8.97 13.65 18.01
C ALA A 156 8.38 12.31 18.52
N PRO A 157 7.27 12.32 19.26
CA PRO A 157 6.60 11.09 19.69
C PRO A 157 6.07 10.30 18.49
N LEU A 158 6.22 8.96 18.54
CA LEU A 158 5.57 8.01 17.66
C LEU A 158 4.33 7.48 18.37
N LEU A 159 3.16 7.64 17.75
CA LEU A 159 1.86 7.40 18.38
C LEU A 159 1.21 6.10 17.88
N GLY A 160 0.37 5.46 18.74
CA GLY A 160 -0.31 4.23 18.36
C GLY A 160 -1.33 3.78 19.40
N ALA A 161 -2.45 4.48 19.56
CA ALA A 161 -3.42 4.26 20.63
C ALA A 161 -4.12 2.89 20.58
N ASN A 162 -4.31 2.32 19.39
CA ASN A 162 -4.98 1.03 19.21
C ASN A 162 -4.00 -0.16 19.09
N VAL A 163 -2.69 0.07 19.19
CA VAL A 163 -1.67 -0.97 19.28
C VAL A 163 -1.41 -1.27 20.76
N VAL A 164 -1.75 -2.46 21.21
CA VAL A 164 -1.75 -2.81 22.64
C VAL A 164 -0.82 -3.97 22.90
N ASP A 165 0.07 -3.83 23.87
CA ASP A 165 0.91 -4.92 24.36
C ASP A 165 0.05 -5.96 25.09
N VAL A 166 0.05 -7.21 24.61
CA VAL A 166 -0.79 -8.30 25.13
C VAL A 166 -0.44 -8.63 26.58
N ALA A 167 0.82 -8.46 26.99
CA ALA A 167 1.26 -8.82 28.34
C ALA A 167 0.83 -7.80 29.40
N THR A 168 0.77 -6.51 29.04
CA THR A 168 0.41 -5.42 29.94
C THR A 168 -1.02 -4.96 29.80
N GLY A 169 -1.60 -5.06 28.61
CA GLY A 169 -2.91 -4.53 28.25
C GLY A 169 -2.93 -3.00 28.03
N GLU A 170 -1.76 -2.35 28.04
CA GLU A 170 -1.57 -0.92 27.82
C GLU A 170 -1.14 -0.66 26.35
N PRO A 171 -1.32 0.56 25.82
CA PRO A 171 -0.79 0.91 24.51
C PRO A 171 0.72 0.65 24.39
N TYR A 172 1.16 0.12 23.24
CA TYR A 172 2.56 -0.20 22.98
C TYR A 172 3.39 1.04 22.68
N GLN A 173 2.87 1.97 21.87
CA GLN A 173 3.36 3.34 21.71
C GLN A 173 2.54 4.30 22.57
N GLU A 174 2.99 5.56 22.68
CA GLU A 174 2.17 6.61 23.30
C GLU A 174 0.85 6.76 22.53
N PRO A 175 -0.31 6.78 23.21
CA PRO A 175 -1.59 6.85 22.53
C PRO A 175 -1.86 8.22 21.89
N TYR A 176 -1.43 9.30 22.55
CA TYR A 176 -1.58 10.68 22.10
C TYR A 176 -0.52 11.58 22.74
N THR A 177 -0.35 12.77 22.18
CA THR A 177 0.46 13.83 22.76
C THR A 177 -0.30 15.15 22.75
N VAL A 178 0.10 16.10 23.60
CA VAL A 178 -0.42 17.48 23.59
C VAL A 178 0.75 18.44 23.36
N ILE A 179 0.68 19.17 22.28
CA ILE A 179 1.70 20.11 21.84
C ILE A 179 1.26 21.52 22.22
N GLU A 180 2.03 22.23 23.06
CA GLU A 180 1.76 23.62 23.40
C GLU A 180 2.59 24.57 22.54
N ARG A 181 1.95 25.63 22.04
CA ARG A 181 2.59 26.72 21.28
C ARG A 181 2.10 28.09 21.77
N GLU A 182 3.00 29.07 21.76
CA GLU A 182 2.67 30.45 22.08
C GLU A 182 2.51 31.26 20.77
N ILE A 183 1.28 31.46 20.34
CA ILE A 183 0.96 32.14 19.08
C ILE A 183 0.23 33.46 19.39
N ASP A 184 0.82 34.60 18.99
CA ASP A 184 0.27 35.94 19.20
C ASP A 184 -0.07 36.28 20.66
N GLY A 185 0.62 35.60 21.61
CA GLY A 185 0.46 35.79 23.05
C GLY A 185 -0.66 34.95 23.67
N GLU A 186 -1.20 34.00 22.93
CA GLU A 186 -2.13 32.97 23.39
C GLU A 186 -1.42 31.62 23.42
N THR A 187 -1.66 30.84 24.47
CA THR A 187 -1.20 29.44 24.53
C THR A 187 -2.22 28.56 23.79
N VAL A 188 -1.79 27.94 22.70
CA VAL A 188 -2.57 27.00 21.92
C VAL A 188 -2.12 25.57 22.24
N ARG A 189 -3.06 24.68 22.56
CA ARG A 189 -2.81 23.26 22.84
C ARG A 189 -3.42 22.42 21.73
N VAL A 190 -2.58 21.67 21.04
CA VAL A 190 -3.00 20.73 19.99
C VAL A 190 -2.83 19.32 20.49
N GLY A 191 -3.93 18.62 20.68
CA GLY A 191 -3.94 17.20 21.03
C GLY A 191 -3.88 16.35 19.77
N VAL A 192 -2.92 15.44 19.70
CA VAL A 192 -2.68 14.57 18.55
C VAL A 192 -2.83 13.12 18.97
N LEU A 193 -3.84 12.42 18.45
CA LEU A 193 -4.12 10.99 18.69
C LEU A 193 -3.62 10.16 17.51
N GLY A 194 -2.93 9.02 17.75
CA GLY A 194 -2.45 8.12 16.71
C GLY A 194 -3.28 6.83 16.61
N LEU A 195 -3.64 6.44 15.38
CA LEU A 195 -4.37 5.20 15.08
C LEU A 195 -3.80 4.53 13.83
N VAL A 196 -3.76 3.19 13.80
CA VAL A 196 -3.30 2.39 12.67
C VAL A 196 -4.29 1.29 12.31
N THR A 197 -4.36 0.94 11.02
CA THR A 197 -5.21 -0.16 10.54
C THR A 197 -4.91 -1.47 11.26
N PRO A 198 -5.94 -2.23 11.69
CA PRO A 198 -5.75 -3.54 12.31
C PRO A 198 -5.30 -4.63 11.33
N GLY A 199 -5.14 -4.31 10.04
CA GLY A 199 -4.61 -5.19 9.01
C GLY A 199 -3.21 -5.74 9.31
N VAL A 200 -2.40 -5.02 10.09
CA VAL A 200 -1.07 -5.43 10.57
C VAL A 200 -1.08 -6.84 11.17
N ARG A 201 -2.11 -7.20 11.94
CA ARG A 201 -2.23 -8.55 12.53
C ARG A 201 -2.29 -9.68 11.50
N VAL A 202 -2.57 -9.36 10.24
CA VAL A 202 -2.57 -10.32 9.13
C VAL A 202 -1.25 -10.25 8.38
N TRP A 203 -0.81 -9.05 8.00
CA TRP A 203 0.34 -8.86 7.12
C TRP A 203 1.66 -9.12 7.83
N ASP A 204 1.80 -8.68 9.08
CA ASP A 204 3.00 -8.81 9.90
C ASP A 204 2.84 -9.81 11.05
N LYS A 205 1.91 -10.75 10.89
CA LYS A 205 1.60 -11.78 11.88
C LYS A 205 2.84 -12.41 12.51
N GLN A 206 3.89 -12.64 11.72
CA GLN A 206 5.14 -13.26 12.18
C GLN A 206 5.86 -12.47 13.28
N TYR A 207 5.64 -11.14 13.35
CA TYR A 207 6.28 -10.27 14.33
C TYR A 207 5.35 -9.91 15.49
N VAL A 208 4.04 -9.85 15.25
CA VAL A 208 3.08 -9.29 16.19
C VAL A 208 2.19 -10.32 16.89
N ASP A 209 2.03 -11.53 16.34
CA ASP A 209 1.12 -12.54 16.90
C ASP A 209 1.51 -12.95 18.33
N GLY A 210 0.56 -12.83 19.25
CA GLY A 210 0.76 -13.12 20.69
C GLY A 210 1.59 -12.06 21.44
N VAL A 211 2.07 -11.01 20.78
CA VAL A 211 2.81 -9.89 21.38
C VAL A 211 1.98 -8.63 21.39
N LEU A 212 1.37 -8.28 20.25
CA LEU A 212 0.55 -7.08 20.10
C LEU A 212 -0.89 -7.45 19.71
N GLU A 213 -1.84 -6.66 20.22
CA GLU A 213 -3.24 -6.65 19.84
C GLU A 213 -3.52 -5.34 19.10
N PHE A 214 -4.16 -5.41 17.93
CA PHE A 214 -4.62 -4.24 17.17
C PHE A 214 -6.12 -4.11 17.35
N ARG A 215 -6.55 -3.12 18.13
CA ARG A 215 -7.94 -2.86 18.43
C ARG A 215 -8.62 -2.08 17.30
N ASP A 216 -9.95 -2.13 17.30
CA ASP A 216 -10.74 -1.34 16.36
C ASP A 216 -10.47 0.16 16.52
N MET A 217 -10.23 0.86 15.41
CA MET A 217 -9.83 2.28 15.41
C MET A 217 -10.96 3.20 15.86
N VAL A 218 -12.20 2.92 15.45
CA VAL A 218 -13.37 3.78 15.79
C VAL A 218 -13.67 3.67 17.29
N GLU A 219 -13.66 2.45 17.84
CA GLU A 219 -13.89 2.25 19.26
C GLU A 219 -12.75 2.83 20.10
N THR A 220 -11.51 2.69 19.64
CA THR A 220 -10.34 3.32 20.28
C THR A 220 -10.44 4.84 20.23
N ALA A 221 -10.81 5.43 19.09
CA ALA A 221 -11.04 6.88 19.00
C ALA A 221 -12.13 7.35 19.98
N LYS A 222 -13.27 6.63 20.08
CA LYS A 222 -14.33 6.93 21.06
C LYS A 222 -13.84 6.89 22.51
N GLU A 223 -12.86 6.05 22.80
CA GLU A 223 -12.26 5.99 24.13
C GLU A 223 -11.30 7.14 24.41
N TRP A 224 -10.44 7.48 23.44
CA TRP A 224 -9.31 8.40 23.68
C TRP A 224 -9.62 9.86 23.34
N VAL A 225 -10.43 10.17 22.30
CA VAL A 225 -10.74 11.57 21.93
C VAL A 225 -11.29 12.39 23.09
N PRO A 226 -12.20 11.88 23.96
CA PRO A 226 -12.64 12.67 25.10
C PRO A 226 -11.54 12.98 26.13
N LYS A 227 -10.49 12.15 26.21
CA LYS A 227 -9.34 12.39 27.09
C LYS A 227 -8.46 13.50 26.50
N VAL A 228 -8.19 13.41 25.20
CA VAL A 228 -7.41 14.42 24.45
C VAL A 228 -8.11 15.78 24.50
N GLN A 229 -9.40 15.82 24.22
CA GLN A 229 -10.22 17.05 24.23
C GLN A 229 -10.24 17.74 25.60
N ALA A 230 -10.08 16.99 26.68
CA ALA A 230 -10.04 17.58 28.04
C ALA A 230 -8.73 18.35 28.32
N GLU A 231 -7.70 18.18 27.47
CA GLU A 231 -6.36 18.73 27.64
C GLU A 231 -5.95 19.66 26.48
N ALA A 232 -6.75 19.71 25.39
CA ALA A 232 -6.40 20.41 24.15
C ALA A 232 -7.51 21.35 23.67
N ASP A 233 -7.09 22.39 22.95
CA ASP A 233 -7.95 23.37 22.30
C ASP A 233 -8.32 22.94 20.86
N VAL A 234 -7.47 22.14 20.22
CA VAL A 234 -7.64 21.54 18.89
C VAL A 234 -7.33 20.04 18.98
N VAL A 235 -8.16 19.21 18.38
CA VAL A 235 -7.97 17.74 18.35
C VAL A 235 -7.69 17.29 16.92
N VAL A 236 -6.48 16.74 16.71
CA VAL A 236 -6.03 16.12 15.47
C VAL A 236 -5.94 14.61 15.67
N VAL A 237 -6.47 13.84 14.72
CA VAL A 237 -6.29 12.39 14.68
C VAL A 237 -5.41 12.04 13.49
N LEU A 238 -4.22 11.51 13.74
CA LEU A 238 -3.41 10.86 12.74
C LEU A 238 -3.90 9.42 12.61
N ALA A 239 -4.60 9.13 11.52
CA ALA A 239 -5.22 7.84 11.31
C ALA A 239 -4.61 7.18 10.08
N HIS A 240 -3.68 6.23 10.29
CA HIS A 240 -3.10 5.47 9.19
C HIS A 240 -4.10 4.42 8.70
N THR A 241 -5.07 4.89 7.92
CA THR A 241 -6.20 4.17 7.29
C THR A 241 -6.78 5.01 6.17
N GLY A 242 -7.36 4.37 5.17
CA GLY A 242 -7.99 5.04 4.02
C GLY A 242 -9.44 5.44 4.26
N GLN A 243 -10.02 6.09 3.26
CA GLN A 243 -11.46 6.37 3.25
C GLN A 243 -12.24 5.09 2.92
N GLY A 244 -13.02 4.62 3.89
CA GLY A 244 -13.85 3.43 3.75
C GLY A 244 -15.16 3.69 3.01
N THR A 245 -15.82 2.60 2.66
CA THR A 245 -17.13 2.61 2.01
C THR A 245 -18.24 1.99 2.89
N VAL A 246 -17.87 1.51 4.08
CA VAL A 246 -18.82 0.87 5.00
C VAL A 246 -19.70 1.96 5.65
N PRO A 247 -21.04 1.93 5.46
CA PRO A 247 -21.92 2.85 6.13
C PRO A 247 -21.91 2.66 7.66
N ASP A 248 -22.05 3.73 8.44
CA ASP A 248 -22.05 3.67 9.91
C ASP A 248 -23.06 2.66 10.49
N ALA A 249 -24.19 2.47 9.83
CA ALA A 249 -25.23 1.53 10.25
C ALA A 249 -24.85 0.04 10.01
N GLU A 250 -23.84 -0.20 9.20
CA GLU A 250 -23.35 -1.54 8.82
C GLU A 250 -21.97 -1.80 9.41
N TYR A 251 -21.36 -0.82 10.09
CA TYR A 251 -20.06 -0.93 10.71
C TYR A 251 -20.11 -1.89 11.92
N ASP A 252 -19.30 -2.94 11.88
CA ASP A 252 -19.12 -3.86 13.00
C ASP A 252 -17.64 -3.82 13.46
N PRO A 253 -17.34 -3.37 14.68
CA PRO A 253 -15.98 -3.33 15.19
C PRO A 253 -15.34 -4.73 15.39
N ALA A 254 -16.10 -5.80 15.26
CA ALA A 254 -15.58 -7.17 15.29
C ALA A 254 -14.99 -7.60 13.95
N ASP A 255 -15.32 -6.92 12.86
CA ASP A 255 -14.77 -7.16 11.54
C ASP A 255 -13.33 -6.60 11.43
N LEU A 256 -12.57 -7.10 10.46
CA LEU A 256 -11.29 -6.49 10.09
C LEU A 256 -11.56 -5.29 9.19
N ASN A 257 -11.80 -4.13 9.81
CA ASN A 257 -12.07 -2.90 9.10
C ASN A 257 -10.76 -2.18 8.80
N GLU A 258 -10.34 -2.18 7.55
CA GLU A 258 -9.06 -1.63 7.10
C GLU A 258 -9.16 -0.12 6.82
N ASP A 259 -10.17 0.30 6.04
CA ASP A 259 -10.41 1.68 5.63
C ASP A 259 -11.63 2.25 6.37
N VAL A 260 -11.41 3.16 7.35
CA VAL A 260 -12.48 3.62 8.26
C VAL A 260 -12.43 5.11 8.61
N VAL A 261 -11.67 5.91 7.88
CA VAL A 261 -11.58 7.37 8.14
C VAL A 261 -12.97 8.02 8.17
N ASN A 262 -13.86 7.64 7.24
CA ASN A 262 -15.23 8.13 7.22
C ASN A 262 -15.99 7.78 8.52
N ASN A 263 -15.82 6.57 9.06
CA ASN A 263 -16.48 6.14 10.28
C ASN A 263 -15.88 6.81 11.54
N ILE A 264 -14.56 7.07 11.57
CA ILE A 264 -13.93 7.88 12.62
C ILE A 264 -14.54 9.29 12.59
N ALA A 265 -14.51 9.94 11.43
CA ALA A 265 -14.99 11.31 11.28
C ALA A 265 -16.50 11.48 11.58
N THR A 266 -17.32 10.49 11.27
CA THR A 266 -18.79 10.58 11.47
C THR A 266 -19.26 10.10 12.84
N GLN A 267 -18.58 9.11 13.45
CA GLN A 267 -19.05 8.48 14.68
C GLN A 267 -18.40 9.04 15.96
N VAL A 268 -17.26 9.75 15.85
CA VAL A 268 -16.50 10.24 17.01
C VAL A 268 -16.63 11.76 17.16
N PRO A 269 -17.37 12.26 18.18
CA PRO A 269 -17.43 13.69 18.46
C PRO A 269 -16.11 14.25 19.02
N GLY A 270 -15.88 15.55 18.78
CA GLY A 270 -14.77 16.30 19.37
C GLY A 270 -13.46 16.20 18.59
N ILE A 271 -13.48 15.77 17.33
CA ILE A 271 -12.34 15.80 16.41
C ILE A 271 -12.49 17.03 15.48
N ASP A 272 -11.42 17.79 15.30
CA ASP A 272 -11.38 18.92 14.35
C ASP A 272 -10.83 18.49 13.00
N VAL A 273 -9.69 17.74 13.01
CA VAL A 273 -8.98 17.31 11.81
C VAL A 273 -8.61 15.83 11.92
N VAL A 274 -8.80 15.09 10.83
CA VAL A 274 -8.26 13.74 10.64
C VAL A 274 -7.29 13.77 9.47
N VAL A 275 -6.06 13.33 9.69
CA VAL A 275 -5.10 13.04 8.63
C VAL A 275 -5.22 11.56 8.29
N ALA A 276 -5.58 11.26 7.04
CA ALA A 276 -5.71 9.92 6.49
C ALA A 276 -4.44 9.47 5.76
N GLY A 277 -4.29 8.17 5.51
CA GLY A 277 -3.18 7.58 4.77
C GLY A 277 -3.51 6.22 4.22
N HIS A 278 -2.50 5.32 4.15
CA HIS A 278 -2.64 3.90 3.81
C HIS A 278 -3.10 3.60 2.38
N SER A 279 -4.15 4.24 1.93
CA SER A 279 -4.77 4.00 0.60
C SER A 279 -4.06 4.69 -0.56
N HIS A 280 -2.97 5.45 -0.32
CA HIS A 280 -2.16 6.14 -1.31
C HIS A 280 -2.98 7.06 -2.24
N GLN A 281 -4.02 7.70 -1.72
CA GLN A 281 -4.88 8.57 -2.51
C GLN A 281 -4.55 10.05 -2.29
N ASP A 282 -4.72 10.84 -3.35
CA ASP A 282 -4.67 12.29 -3.29
C ASP A 282 -6.07 12.83 -3.01
N VAL A 283 -6.40 13.00 -1.72
CA VAL A 283 -7.72 13.51 -1.29
C VAL A 283 -7.50 14.64 -0.29
N PRO A 284 -7.13 15.82 -0.77
CA PRO A 284 -6.68 16.91 0.11
C PRO A 284 -7.76 17.41 1.07
N GLU A 285 -9.04 17.32 0.70
CA GLU A 285 -10.13 17.84 1.52
C GLU A 285 -11.41 17.02 1.39
N THR A 286 -11.92 16.56 2.53
CA THR A 286 -13.29 16.04 2.66
C THR A 286 -13.89 16.54 3.98
N LEU A 287 -15.10 17.09 3.95
CA LEU A 287 -15.80 17.55 5.14
C LEU A 287 -16.88 16.54 5.54
N TYR A 288 -16.85 16.13 6.80
CA TYR A 288 -17.85 15.29 7.42
C TYR A 288 -18.62 16.06 8.51
N THR A 289 -19.81 15.58 8.81
CA THR A 289 -20.56 16.01 9.99
C THR A 289 -20.75 14.80 10.89
N ASN A 290 -20.28 14.88 12.12
CA ASN A 290 -20.37 13.77 13.05
C ASN A 290 -21.76 13.62 13.71
N VAL A 291 -21.93 12.60 14.53
CA VAL A 291 -23.18 12.27 15.24
C VAL A 291 -23.63 13.38 16.22
N ALA A 292 -22.72 14.27 16.64
CA ALA A 292 -23.04 15.44 17.49
C ALA A 292 -23.43 16.67 16.66
N GLY A 293 -23.26 16.63 15.35
CA GLY A 293 -23.53 17.74 14.42
C GLY A 293 -22.34 18.67 14.25
N GLU A 294 -21.14 18.28 14.69
CA GLU A 294 -19.90 19.03 14.54
C GLU A 294 -19.25 18.73 13.17
N GLN A 295 -18.53 19.71 12.62
CA GLN A 295 -17.79 19.53 11.38
C GLN A 295 -16.43 18.86 11.70
N VAL A 296 -16.00 17.95 10.83
CA VAL A 296 -14.69 17.28 10.88
C VAL A 296 -14.05 17.41 9.52
N LEU A 297 -12.85 17.99 9.47
CA LEU A 297 -12.02 18.03 8.27
C LEU A 297 -11.21 16.77 8.15
N VAL A 298 -11.26 16.11 7.00
CA VAL A 298 -10.40 14.99 6.63
C VAL A 298 -9.47 15.44 5.51
N THR A 299 -8.19 15.13 5.64
CA THR A 299 -7.16 15.38 4.62
C THR A 299 -6.30 14.14 4.40
N GLN A 300 -5.92 13.85 3.15
CA GLN A 300 -4.97 12.80 2.79
C GLN A 300 -3.94 13.37 1.81
N PRO A 301 -2.66 13.52 2.22
CA PRO A 301 -1.64 14.30 1.49
C PRO A 301 -0.89 13.53 0.41
N TYR A 302 -1.50 12.56 -0.24
CA TYR A 302 -0.93 11.68 -1.23
C TYR A 302 0.07 10.67 -0.61
N PHE A 303 1.14 10.23 -1.30
CA PHE A 303 2.13 9.26 -0.83
C PHE A 303 3.54 9.58 -1.36
N TRP A 304 4.59 8.91 -0.86
CA TRP A 304 6.00 9.03 -1.27
C TRP A 304 6.58 10.44 -1.21
N ALA A 305 5.99 11.28 -0.36
CA ALA A 305 6.36 12.70 -0.34
C ALA A 305 6.22 13.39 -1.71
N GLN A 306 5.28 12.92 -2.56
CA GLN A 306 4.86 13.61 -3.79
C GLN A 306 3.99 14.82 -3.48
N GLY A 307 3.36 14.84 -2.31
CA GLY A 307 2.52 15.92 -1.83
C GLY A 307 2.57 16.07 -0.31
N LEU A 308 2.12 17.22 0.14
CA LEU A 308 1.78 17.53 1.51
C LEU A 308 0.46 18.31 1.52
N THR A 309 -0.23 18.33 2.66
CA THR A 309 -1.36 19.23 2.85
C THR A 309 -1.04 20.26 3.92
N GLU A 310 -1.34 21.52 3.61
CA GLU A 310 -1.32 22.65 4.53
C GLU A 310 -2.78 22.92 4.95
N VAL A 311 -3.08 22.75 6.24
CA VAL A 311 -4.39 23.05 6.83
C VAL A 311 -4.27 24.28 7.70
N THR A 312 -4.84 25.40 7.28
CA THR A 312 -4.90 26.63 8.06
C THR A 312 -6.17 26.65 8.90
N LEU A 313 -6.01 26.74 10.21
CA LEU A 313 -7.07 26.83 11.20
C LEU A 313 -7.11 28.24 11.78
N ASN A 314 -8.27 28.86 11.83
CA ASN A 314 -8.52 30.06 12.60
C ASN A 314 -9.11 29.67 13.96
N LEU A 315 -8.48 30.07 15.05
CA LEU A 315 -8.94 29.79 16.40
C LEU A 315 -9.57 31.01 17.03
N VAL A 316 -10.71 30.83 17.65
CA VAL A 316 -11.46 31.90 18.33
C VAL A 316 -11.79 31.48 19.75
N LYS A 317 -11.94 32.45 20.64
CA LYS A 317 -12.37 32.16 22.02
C LYS A 317 -13.86 31.96 22.10
N ASP A 318 -14.24 30.90 22.75
CA ASP A 318 -15.64 30.65 23.13
C ASP A 318 -16.11 31.59 24.26
N ALA A 319 -17.34 31.40 24.74
CA ALA A 319 -17.90 32.21 25.81
C ALA A 319 -17.23 31.99 27.18
N ALA A 320 -16.48 30.91 27.37
CA ALA A 320 -15.69 30.61 28.55
C ALA A 320 -14.28 31.20 28.45
N GLY A 321 -13.85 31.56 27.26
CA GLY A 321 -12.50 32.08 26.93
C GLY A 321 -11.53 30.99 26.47
N ASP A 322 -12.00 29.78 26.20
CA ASP A 322 -11.22 28.67 25.68
C ASP A 322 -11.14 28.78 24.16
N LEU A 323 -9.98 28.44 23.59
CA LEU A 323 -9.77 28.47 22.15
C LEU A 323 -10.49 27.29 21.48
N GLN A 324 -11.03 27.52 20.30
CA GLN A 324 -11.65 26.49 19.46
C GLN A 324 -11.54 26.86 17.97
N VAL A 325 -11.64 25.88 17.09
CA VAL A 325 -11.65 26.12 15.64
C VAL A 325 -12.89 26.91 15.23
N ASP A 326 -12.71 27.97 14.44
CA ASP A 326 -13.79 28.77 13.89
C ASP A 326 -14.36 28.13 12.60
N TRP A 327 -15.49 27.48 12.70
CA TRP A 327 -16.21 26.88 11.58
C TRP A 327 -17.20 27.84 10.90
N THR A 328 -17.18 29.12 11.23
CA THR A 328 -18.09 30.09 10.60
C THR A 328 -17.70 30.37 9.15
N GLU A 329 -18.67 30.72 8.32
CA GLU A 329 -18.46 31.05 6.91
C GLU A 329 -17.41 32.18 6.74
N GLY A 330 -16.32 31.86 6.04
CA GLY A 330 -15.20 32.79 5.79
C GLY A 330 -14.02 32.67 6.76
N SER A 331 -14.16 31.90 7.85
CA SER A 331 -13.10 31.60 8.81
C SER A 331 -12.85 30.09 8.97
N ALA A 332 -13.72 29.26 8.39
CA ALA A 332 -13.58 27.80 8.42
C ALA A 332 -12.20 27.34 7.90
N PRO A 333 -11.72 26.18 8.37
CA PRO A 333 -10.44 25.63 7.93
C PRO A 333 -10.24 25.64 6.41
N VAL A 334 -9.05 25.95 5.98
CA VAL A 334 -8.66 25.99 4.55
C VAL A 334 -7.57 24.97 4.31
N VAL A 335 -7.75 24.12 3.31
CA VAL A 335 -6.74 23.16 2.89
C VAL A 335 -6.07 23.62 1.59
N THR A 336 -4.74 23.61 1.59
CA THR A 336 -3.92 23.89 0.42
C THR A 336 -3.07 22.64 0.15
N PRO A 337 -3.37 21.85 -0.89
CA PRO A 337 -2.46 20.80 -1.31
C PRO A 337 -1.22 21.42 -1.98
N VAL A 338 -0.04 20.94 -1.60
CA VAL A 338 1.23 21.34 -2.19
C VAL A 338 1.95 20.10 -2.72
N TYR A 339 2.42 20.15 -3.96
CA TYR A 339 3.06 19.01 -4.59
C TYR A 339 4.56 19.24 -4.79
N ALA A 340 5.35 18.20 -4.52
CA ALA A 340 6.81 18.24 -4.64
C ALA A 340 7.29 18.69 -6.03
N ARG A 341 6.54 18.37 -7.09
CA ARG A 341 6.82 18.80 -8.47
C ARG A 341 6.76 20.32 -8.66
N ASP A 342 6.05 21.03 -7.80
CA ASP A 342 5.90 22.48 -7.85
C ASP A 342 6.96 23.19 -6.99
N ILE A 343 7.73 22.46 -6.19
CA ILE A 343 8.81 22.97 -5.32
C ILE A 343 10.13 22.83 -6.08
N ALA A 344 10.74 23.95 -6.44
CA ALA A 344 11.88 23.97 -7.34
C ALA A 344 13.19 23.46 -6.72
N GLU A 345 13.39 23.68 -5.41
CA GLU A 345 14.65 23.44 -4.72
C GLU A 345 14.47 22.40 -3.61
N GLU A 346 15.52 21.64 -3.34
CA GLU A 346 15.59 20.69 -2.24
C GLU A 346 16.29 21.34 -1.04
N SER A 347 15.84 21.02 0.17
CA SER A 347 16.48 21.48 1.41
C SER A 347 17.89 20.93 1.53
N THR A 348 18.87 21.83 1.52
CA THR A 348 20.28 21.47 1.70
C THR A 348 20.55 20.85 3.06
N ALA A 349 19.76 21.19 4.08
CA ALA A 349 19.93 20.63 5.41
C ALA A 349 19.63 19.13 5.42
N VAL A 350 18.54 18.71 4.78
CA VAL A 350 18.15 17.28 4.69
C VAL A 350 19.09 16.53 3.73
N VAL A 351 19.42 17.14 2.58
CA VAL A 351 20.37 16.57 1.61
C VAL A 351 21.72 16.29 2.27
N ASP A 352 22.27 17.26 3.00
CA ASP A 352 23.60 17.13 3.63
C ASP A 352 23.56 16.12 4.81
N ALA A 353 22.46 16.09 5.58
CA ALA A 353 22.33 15.20 6.73
C ALA A 353 22.33 13.71 6.35
N LEU A 354 21.84 13.36 5.16
CA LEU A 354 21.73 11.97 4.69
C LEU A 354 22.68 11.62 3.52
N ALA A 355 23.59 12.53 3.15
CA ALA A 355 24.45 12.35 1.98
C ALA A 355 25.28 11.05 2.01
N GLU A 356 25.79 10.65 3.18
CA GLU A 356 26.57 9.40 3.33
C GLU A 356 25.67 8.19 3.18
N GLN A 357 24.48 8.19 3.83
CA GLN A 357 23.53 7.08 3.75
C GLN A 357 22.99 6.89 2.34
N HIS A 358 22.68 7.98 1.65
CA HIS A 358 22.27 7.97 0.24
C HIS A 358 23.37 7.40 -0.67
N ALA A 359 24.62 7.85 -0.53
CA ALA A 359 25.75 7.34 -1.33
C ALA A 359 26.02 5.85 -1.08
N THR A 360 25.97 5.41 0.18
CA THR A 360 26.12 4.00 0.56
C THR A 360 25.02 3.15 -0.07
N THR A 361 23.79 3.63 -0.07
CA THR A 361 22.67 2.93 -0.70
C THR A 361 22.86 2.80 -2.22
N ILE A 362 23.31 3.86 -2.88
CA ILE A 362 23.61 3.81 -4.33
C ILE A 362 24.71 2.79 -4.62
N GLU A 363 25.78 2.76 -3.83
CA GLU A 363 26.86 1.78 -3.99
C GLU A 363 26.33 0.35 -3.83
N TYR A 364 25.52 0.14 -2.81
CA TYR A 364 24.94 -1.14 -2.50
C TYR A 364 24.03 -1.65 -3.64
N VAL A 365 23.08 -0.87 -4.14
CA VAL A 365 22.17 -1.30 -5.21
C VAL A 365 22.90 -1.61 -6.52
N ASN A 366 24.03 -0.98 -6.75
CA ASN A 366 24.85 -1.21 -7.94
C ASN A 366 25.85 -2.37 -7.78
N THR A 367 25.84 -3.09 -6.65
CA THR A 367 26.69 -4.26 -6.45
C THR A 367 26.33 -5.37 -7.43
N PRO A 368 27.30 -5.83 -8.25
CA PRO A 368 27.08 -6.95 -9.17
C PRO A 368 26.88 -8.26 -8.42
N VAL A 369 25.90 -9.05 -8.84
CA VAL A 369 25.59 -10.36 -8.22
C VAL A 369 25.79 -11.53 -9.17
N ALA A 370 25.51 -11.37 -10.47
CA ALA A 370 25.65 -12.42 -11.49
C ALA A 370 25.85 -11.84 -12.89
N GLU A 371 26.10 -12.72 -13.87
CA GLU A 371 26.07 -12.43 -15.30
C GLU A 371 24.91 -13.20 -15.94
N SER A 372 23.93 -12.50 -16.55
CA SER A 372 22.87 -13.13 -17.32
C SER A 372 23.32 -13.41 -18.74
N LEU A 373 23.09 -14.64 -19.21
CA LEU A 373 23.45 -15.04 -20.59
C LEU A 373 22.51 -14.42 -21.64
N GLU A 374 21.27 -14.09 -21.24
CA GLU A 374 20.25 -13.47 -22.08
C GLU A 374 19.58 -12.31 -21.34
N GLU A 375 18.84 -11.49 -22.10
CA GLU A 375 17.96 -10.51 -21.51
C GLU A 375 16.67 -11.20 -21.05
N LEU A 376 16.28 -11.02 -19.80
CA LEU A 376 15.01 -11.51 -19.26
C LEU A 376 14.13 -10.32 -18.91
N SER A 377 12.89 -10.28 -19.42
CA SER A 377 11.97 -9.14 -19.27
C SER A 377 10.64 -9.56 -18.64
N ALA A 378 10.11 -8.72 -17.76
CA ALA A 378 8.79 -8.88 -17.14
C ALA A 378 7.66 -8.20 -17.95
N GLU A 379 7.94 -7.59 -19.10
CA GLU A 379 6.97 -6.77 -19.84
C GLU A 379 5.68 -7.54 -20.17
N THR A 380 5.79 -8.83 -20.52
CA THR A 380 4.65 -9.68 -20.92
C THR A 380 4.21 -10.66 -19.82
N SER A 381 4.87 -10.70 -18.68
CA SER A 381 4.64 -11.68 -17.59
C SER A 381 3.21 -11.76 -17.07
N ARG A 382 2.40 -10.73 -17.30
CA ARG A 382 0.99 -10.73 -16.92
C ARG A 382 0.11 -11.64 -17.77
N TYR A 383 0.57 -12.05 -18.97
CA TYR A 383 -0.23 -12.79 -19.94
C TYR A 383 0.58 -13.79 -20.78
N GLU A 384 1.87 -13.87 -20.57
CA GLU A 384 2.77 -14.87 -21.16
C GLU A 384 3.60 -15.49 -20.04
N ASP A 385 3.90 -16.75 -20.20
CA ASP A 385 4.89 -17.43 -19.39
C ASP A 385 6.28 -16.90 -19.72
N THR A 386 7.01 -16.46 -18.72
CA THR A 386 8.28 -15.74 -18.94
C THR A 386 9.39 -16.24 -18.04
N PRO A 387 10.60 -16.41 -18.58
CA PRO A 387 11.75 -16.89 -17.80
C PRO A 387 12.07 -16.06 -16.55
N ILE A 388 11.70 -14.77 -16.52
CA ILE A 388 11.97 -13.93 -15.36
C ILE A 388 11.03 -14.24 -14.17
N ILE A 389 9.81 -14.73 -14.42
CA ILE A 389 8.90 -15.21 -13.38
C ILE A 389 9.28 -16.65 -12.98
N ASP A 390 9.73 -17.48 -13.95
CA ASP A 390 10.26 -18.80 -13.65
C ASP A 390 11.49 -18.74 -12.76
N PHE A 391 12.31 -17.71 -12.90
CA PHE A 391 13.45 -17.48 -11.99
C PHE A 391 12.99 -17.37 -10.53
N ILE A 392 11.91 -16.62 -10.23
CA ILE A 392 11.35 -16.52 -8.88
C ILE A 392 10.85 -17.89 -8.43
N ASN A 393 10.02 -18.53 -9.25
CA ASN A 393 9.40 -19.82 -8.94
C ASN A 393 10.45 -20.92 -8.68
N ASN A 394 11.48 -20.97 -9.50
CA ASN A 394 12.56 -21.96 -9.36
C ASN A 394 13.31 -21.79 -8.03
N VAL A 395 13.69 -20.55 -7.68
CA VAL A 395 14.43 -20.30 -6.43
C VAL A 395 13.61 -20.65 -5.20
N GLN A 396 12.31 -20.29 -5.23
CA GLN A 396 11.38 -20.64 -4.14
C GLN A 396 11.20 -22.17 -4.03
N ALA A 397 10.99 -22.85 -5.16
CA ALA A 397 10.82 -24.32 -5.19
C ALA A 397 12.08 -25.03 -4.72
N GLU A 398 13.28 -24.71 -5.25
CA GLU A 398 14.55 -25.29 -4.83
C GLU A 398 14.82 -25.08 -3.32
N THR A 399 14.46 -23.92 -2.78
CA THR A 399 14.66 -23.61 -1.35
C THR A 399 13.76 -24.47 -0.47
N VAL A 400 12.48 -24.60 -0.82
CA VAL A 400 11.53 -25.40 -0.04
C VAL A 400 11.86 -26.89 -0.19
N ASP A 401 12.12 -27.38 -1.40
CA ASP A 401 12.46 -28.77 -1.66
C ASP A 401 13.70 -29.22 -0.86
N ALA A 402 14.76 -28.41 -0.88
CA ALA A 402 15.96 -28.67 -0.10
C ALA A 402 15.71 -28.71 1.42
N ALA A 403 14.83 -27.87 1.91
CA ALA A 403 14.49 -27.83 3.34
C ALA A 403 13.62 -29.02 3.77
N LEU A 404 12.87 -29.61 2.85
CA LEU A 404 12.02 -30.78 3.10
C LEU A 404 12.81 -32.11 3.07
N GLU A 405 14.06 -32.12 2.61
CA GLU A 405 14.91 -33.32 2.60
C GLU A 405 14.98 -33.98 3.99
N GLY A 406 14.66 -35.26 4.05
CA GLY A 406 14.69 -36.05 5.31
C GLY A 406 13.49 -35.82 6.25
N THR A 407 12.52 -35.04 5.84
CA THR A 407 11.22 -34.88 6.52
C THR A 407 10.19 -35.86 5.95
N GLU A 408 8.98 -35.91 6.53
CA GLU A 408 7.87 -36.67 5.98
C GLU A 408 7.32 -36.13 4.63
N TRP A 409 7.80 -34.98 4.21
CA TRP A 409 7.40 -34.26 2.99
C TRP A 409 8.38 -34.44 1.82
N ALA A 410 9.53 -35.11 2.04
CA ALA A 410 10.60 -35.22 1.06
C ALA A 410 10.21 -35.84 -0.29
N ASP A 411 9.16 -36.66 -0.30
CA ASP A 411 8.65 -37.32 -1.52
C ASP A 411 7.39 -36.62 -2.08
N VAL A 412 6.98 -35.47 -1.51
CA VAL A 412 5.80 -34.71 -1.98
C VAL A 412 6.27 -33.67 -3.00
N PRO A 413 5.71 -33.61 -4.22
CA PRO A 413 6.12 -32.63 -5.22
C PRO A 413 5.97 -31.19 -4.72
N VAL A 414 7.01 -30.39 -4.94
CA VAL A 414 7.00 -28.95 -4.65
C VAL A 414 6.53 -28.21 -5.89
N ILE A 415 5.52 -27.36 -5.74
CA ILE A 415 5.06 -26.38 -6.72
C ILE A 415 5.33 -24.99 -6.16
N SER A 416 5.43 -23.98 -7.01
CA SER A 416 5.78 -22.63 -6.56
C SER A 416 4.85 -21.59 -7.14
N GLN A 417 4.57 -20.54 -6.36
CA GLN A 417 3.74 -19.41 -6.74
C GLN A 417 4.59 -18.15 -6.91
N ALA A 418 4.41 -17.46 -8.03
CA ALA A 418 4.90 -16.10 -8.21
C ALA A 418 3.88 -15.23 -8.92
N SER A 419 3.91 -13.94 -8.62
CA SER A 419 3.09 -12.92 -9.28
C SER A 419 3.97 -12.05 -10.18
N PRO A 420 3.45 -11.42 -11.23
CA PRO A 420 4.16 -10.42 -12.01
C PRO A 420 4.24 -9.09 -11.23
N PHE A 421 5.08 -9.05 -10.19
CA PHE A 421 5.22 -7.92 -9.28
C PHE A 421 5.70 -6.62 -9.96
N SER A 422 6.40 -6.74 -11.08
CA SER A 422 6.88 -5.62 -11.89
C SER A 422 6.49 -5.80 -13.35
N ARG A 423 6.16 -4.69 -14.02
CA ARG A 423 5.91 -4.66 -15.48
C ARG A 423 7.14 -4.25 -16.28
N THR A 424 8.15 -3.76 -15.61
CA THR A 424 9.32 -3.10 -16.22
C THR A 424 10.64 -3.72 -15.81
N ALA A 425 10.65 -4.70 -14.90
CA ALA A 425 11.87 -5.38 -14.50
C ALA A 425 12.55 -6.07 -15.69
N VAL A 426 13.85 -5.87 -15.80
CA VAL A 426 14.69 -6.49 -16.82
C VAL A 426 16.00 -6.93 -16.21
N PHE A 427 16.37 -8.20 -16.37
CA PHE A 427 17.77 -8.60 -16.22
C PHE A 427 18.46 -8.38 -17.54
N PRO A 428 19.40 -7.43 -17.62
CA PRO A 428 20.12 -7.19 -18.87
C PRO A 428 21.00 -8.40 -19.22
N LYS A 429 21.19 -8.65 -20.51
CA LYS A 429 22.26 -9.55 -20.92
C LYS A 429 23.59 -8.98 -20.48
N GLY A 430 24.37 -9.77 -19.70
CA GLY A 430 25.60 -9.36 -19.06
C GLY A 430 25.42 -9.19 -17.55
N GLN A 431 26.02 -8.13 -17.00
CA GLN A 431 26.04 -7.92 -15.55
C GLN A 431 24.65 -7.62 -14.99
N VAL A 432 24.23 -8.41 -14.00
CA VAL A 432 23.04 -8.24 -13.18
C VAL A 432 23.47 -7.76 -11.81
N THR A 433 22.81 -6.73 -11.32
CA THR A 433 23.09 -6.10 -10.03
C THR A 433 21.96 -6.40 -9.03
N ILE A 434 22.18 -6.03 -7.77
CA ILE A 434 21.16 -6.15 -6.73
C ILE A 434 19.89 -5.42 -7.14
N ARG A 435 19.97 -4.20 -7.71
CA ARG A 435 18.80 -3.43 -8.12
C ARG A 435 17.95 -4.13 -9.18
N ASP A 436 18.57 -4.88 -10.09
CA ASP A 436 17.87 -5.57 -11.16
C ASP A 436 16.97 -6.70 -10.58
N ILE A 437 17.53 -7.46 -9.62
CA ILE A 437 16.78 -8.51 -8.91
C ILE A 437 15.71 -7.90 -8.00
N ALA A 438 16.06 -6.86 -7.27
CA ALA A 438 15.12 -6.19 -6.39
C ALA A 438 13.98 -5.51 -7.15
N GLY A 439 14.25 -4.95 -8.33
CA GLY A 439 13.22 -4.42 -9.22
C GLY A 439 12.27 -5.48 -9.77
N LEU A 440 12.64 -6.76 -9.75
CA LEU A 440 11.76 -7.87 -10.08
C LEU A 440 10.85 -8.27 -8.92
N TYR A 441 11.41 -8.42 -7.71
CA TYR A 441 10.65 -8.80 -6.51
C TYR A 441 10.62 -7.64 -5.52
N ILE A 442 9.61 -6.79 -5.65
CA ILE A 442 9.54 -5.49 -4.98
C ILE A 442 9.05 -5.52 -3.52
N TYR A 443 8.61 -6.66 -3.00
CA TYR A 443 8.05 -6.81 -1.66
C TYR A 443 8.97 -7.57 -0.70
N GLU A 444 8.94 -7.22 0.60
CA GLU A 444 9.67 -7.92 1.67
C GLU A 444 8.93 -9.16 2.16
N ASN A 445 8.52 -10.01 1.23
CA ASN A 445 7.83 -11.24 1.58
C ASN A 445 8.82 -12.32 2.02
N THR A 446 8.43 -13.09 3.04
CA THR A 446 9.14 -14.30 3.45
C THR A 446 8.54 -15.54 2.80
N LEU A 447 9.39 -16.53 2.54
CA LEU A 447 9.00 -17.79 1.91
C LEU A 447 8.34 -18.73 2.92
N ARG A 448 7.23 -19.34 2.48
CA ARG A 448 6.48 -20.37 3.20
C ARG A 448 6.29 -21.60 2.32
N GLY A 449 6.11 -22.76 2.93
CA GLY A 449 5.64 -23.97 2.25
C GLY A 449 4.35 -24.47 2.90
N VAL A 450 3.30 -24.64 2.11
CA VAL A 450 2.00 -25.13 2.60
C VAL A 450 1.57 -26.41 1.88
N GLU A 451 0.93 -27.33 2.61
CA GLU A 451 0.35 -28.52 1.99
C GLU A 451 -0.95 -28.17 1.27
N MET A 452 -1.06 -28.55 -0.01
CA MET A 452 -2.25 -28.34 -0.82
C MET A 452 -2.65 -29.66 -1.50
N THR A 453 -3.95 -29.89 -1.58
CA THR A 453 -4.50 -30.98 -2.41
C THR A 453 -4.65 -30.54 -3.87
N GLY A 454 -4.73 -31.48 -4.81
CA GLY A 454 -4.95 -31.18 -6.23
C GLY A 454 -6.24 -30.39 -6.49
N ALA A 455 -7.30 -30.67 -5.70
CA ALA A 455 -8.55 -29.90 -5.75
C ALA A 455 -8.34 -28.45 -5.32
N GLU A 456 -7.55 -28.21 -4.27
CA GLU A 456 -7.24 -26.86 -3.76
C GLU A 456 -6.32 -26.09 -4.72
N VAL A 457 -5.32 -26.76 -5.30
CA VAL A 457 -4.47 -26.17 -6.36
C VAL A 457 -5.30 -25.73 -7.56
N ARG A 458 -6.24 -26.57 -8.00
CA ARG A 458 -7.17 -26.21 -9.08
C ARG A 458 -8.02 -25.00 -8.72
N ALA A 459 -8.57 -24.97 -7.50
CA ALA A 459 -9.37 -23.84 -7.03
C ALA A 459 -8.55 -22.54 -6.94
N TYR A 460 -7.30 -22.66 -6.53
CA TYR A 460 -6.32 -21.55 -6.51
C TYR A 460 -6.10 -20.96 -7.91
N LEU A 461 -5.78 -21.81 -8.88
CA LEU A 461 -5.57 -21.39 -10.27
C LEU A 461 -6.84 -20.78 -10.89
N GLU A 462 -8.02 -21.36 -10.62
CA GLU A 462 -9.29 -20.80 -11.11
C GLU A 462 -9.57 -19.41 -10.52
N TYR A 463 -9.18 -19.19 -9.26
CA TYR A 463 -9.30 -17.89 -8.61
C TYR A 463 -8.29 -16.88 -9.20
N SER A 464 -7.05 -17.28 -9.42
CA SER A 464 -6.04 -16.44 -10.07
C SER A 464 -6.48 -16.04 -11.48
N ALA A 465 -7.00 -16.99 -12.26
CA ALA A 465 -7.44 -16.77 -13.64
C ALA A 465 -8.58 -15.74 -13.79
N ARG A 466 -9.25 -15.31 -12.69
CA ARG A 466 -10.21 -14.19 -12.72
C ARG A 466 -9.59 -12.86 -13.16
N TYR A 467 -8.26 -12.75 -13.11
CA TYR A 467 -7.50 -11.61 -13.58
C TYR A 467 -7.76 -11.28 -15.05
N PHE A 468 -8.10 -12.27 -15.87
CA PHE A 468 -8.39 -12.06 -17.30
C PHE A 468 -9.86 -11.72 -17.54
N ASN A 469 -10.11 -10.87 -18.54
CA ASN A 469 -11.45 -10.66 -19.08
C ASN A 469 -11.91 -11.88 -19.90
N GLN A 470 -13.21 -12.21 -19.82
CA GLN A 470 -13.76 -13.24 -20.69
C GLN A 470 -13.85 -12.72 -22.13
N VAL A 471 -13.40 -13.52 -23.10
CA VAL A 471 -13.47 -13.22 -24.52
C VAL A 471 -14.36 -14.22 -25.27
N ALA A 472 -14.81 -13.88 -26.46
CA ALA A 472 -15.55 -14.83 -27.30
C ALA A 472 -14.64 -16.00 -27.71
N PRO A 473 -15.16 -17.24 -27.85
CA PRO A 473 -14.38 -18.37 -28.34
C PRO A 473 -13.68 -18.04 -29.67
N GLY A 474 -12.36 -18.27 -29.72
CA GLY A 474 -11.51 -18.00 -30.87
C GLY A 474 -11.12 -16.53 -31.07
N ALA A 475 -11.52 -15.62 -30.18
CA ALA A 475 -11.04 -14.26 -30.20
C ALA A 475 -9.58 -14.19 -29.70
N PRO A 476 -8.70 -13.38 -30.32
CA PRO A 476 -7.34 -13.18 -29.81
C PRO A 476 -7.38 -12.46 -28.45
N PHE A 477 -6.39 -12.75 -27.59
CA PHE A 477 -6.13 -11.95 -26.41
C PHE A 477 -5.59 -10.57 -26.82
N ASP A 478 -6.07 -9.53 -26.19
CA ASP A 478 -5.59 -8.16 -26.37
C ASP A 478 -4.94 -7.67 -25.07
N PRO A 479 -3.60 -7.49 -25.00
CA PRO A 479 -2.91 -7.06 -23.80
C PRO A 479 -3.42 -5.73 -23.20
N ALA A 480 -3.95 -4.85 -24.02
CA ALA A 480 -4.43 -3.53 -23.56
C ALA A 480 -5.77 -3.60 -22.82
N THR A 481 -6.62 -4.58 -23.16
CA THR A 481 -8.00 -4.67 -22.64
C THR A 481 -8.35 -6.03 -22.08
N GLY A 482 -7.45 -7.01 -22.18
CA GLY A 482 -7.70 -8.42 -21.87
C GLY A 482 -7.63 -8.78 -20.39
N THR A 483 -7.24 -7.83 -19.52
CA THR A 483 -7.12 -8.08 -18.10
C THR A 483 -8.07 -7.21 -17.26
N ASN A 484 -8.37 -7.66 -16.05
CA ASN A 484 -9.05 -6.90 -15.00
C ASN A 484 -8.07 -6.12 -14.10
N ALA A 485 -6.85 -5.89 -14.56
CA ALA A 485 -5.84 -5.16 -13.82
C ALA A 485 -6.33 -3.78 -13.36
N ILE A 486 -5.79 -3.31 -12.24
CA ILE A 486 -5.95 -1.91 -11.81
C ILE A 486 -5.33 -1.01 -12.89
N THR A 487 -6.06 0.02 -13.26
CA THR A 487 -5.62 1.10 -14.16
C THR A 487 -6.27 2.40 -13.67
N ALA A 488 -5.78 3.55 -14.15
CA ALA A 488 -6.39 4.85 -13.86
C ALA A 488 -7.91 4.89 -14.18
N ASP A 489 -8.33 4.20 -15.26
CA ASP A 489 -9.75 4.09 -15.64
C ASP A 489 -10.49 2.98 -14.90
N ARG A 490 -9.81 2.14 -14.12
CA ARG A 490 -10.35 1.01 -13.35
C ARG A 490 -9.64 0.90 -11.99
N PRO A 491 -9.91 1.80 -11.04
CA PRO A 491 -9.27 1.79 -9.73
C PRO A 491 -9.69 0.59 -8.85
N THR A 492 -10.82 -0.06 -9.15
CA THR A 492 -11.32 -1.25 -8.48
C THR A 492 -10.96 -2.56 -9.18
N GLY A 493 -9.90 -2.56 -9.97
CA GLY A 493 -9.38 -3.74 -10.67
C GLY A 493 -8.69 -4.73 -9.72
N ILE A 494 -8.07 -5.75 -10.30
CA ILE A 494 -7.22 -6.70 -9.57
C ILE A 494 -5.78 -6.22 -9.68
N PRO A 495 -5.07 -5.98 -8.56
CA PRO A 495 -3.63 -5.67 -8.61
C PRO A 495 -2.85 -6.80 -9.26
N ASP A 496 -1.75 -6.49 -9.95
CA ASP A 496 -0.92 -7.50 -10.61
C ASP A 496 -0.35 -8.52 -9.60
N TYR A 497 -0.01 -8.07 -8.39
CA TYR A 497 0.44 -8.94 -7.31
C TYR A 497 -0.67 -9.86 -6.73
N ASN A 498 -1.91 -9.71 -7.15
CA ASN A 498 -3.03 -10.62 -6.87
C ASN A 498 -3.42 -11.46 -8.09
N TYR A 499 -2.52 -11.58 -9.07
CA TYR A 499 -2.52 -12.59 -10.13
C TYR A 499 -1.30 -13.48 -9.98
N ASP A 500 -1.48 -14.77 -9.79
CA ASP A 500 -0.42 -15.73 -9.53
C ASP A 500 -0.30 -16.72 -10.69
N ALA A 501 0.93 -16.98 -11.13
CA ALA A 501 1.32 -18.09 -11.96
C ALA A 501 1.96 -19.19 -11.09
N LEU A 502 1.68 -20.45 -11.36
CA LEU A 502 2.29 -21.58 -10.68
C LEU A 502 3.32 -22.26 -11.60
N SER A 503 4.43 -22.68 -11.03
CA SER A 503 5.41 -23.57 -11.63
C SER A 503 5.34 -24.97 -10.98
N GLY A 504 5.89 -25.97 -11.65
CA GLY A 504 5.84 -27.37 -11.21
C GLY A 504 4.62 -28.17 -11.68
N LEU A 505 3.75 -27.53 -12.46
CA LEU A 505 2.55 -28.13 -13.07
C LEU A 505 2.32 -27.54 -14.47
N ASP A 506 1.80 -28.35 -15.41
CA ASP A 506 1.35 -27.84 -16.72
C ASP A 506 -0.13 -27.52 -16.71
N TYR A 507 -0.54 -26.38 -17.29
CA TYR A 507 -1.93 -25.99 -17.42
C TYR A 507 -2.19 -24.95 -18.52
N VAL A 508 -3.46 -24.84 -18.92
CA VAL A 508 -3.91 -23.83 -19.90
C VAL A 508 -5.06 -23.03 -19.28
N ILE A 509 -5.02 -21.72 -19.42
CA ILE A 509 -6.07 -20.80 -19.00
C ILE A 509 -6.96 -20.50 -20.20
N ASP A 510 -8.16 -21.09 -20.27
CA ASP A 510 -9.15 -20.87 -21.34
C ASP A 510 -10.01 -19.63 -20.99
N ILE A 511 -9.59 -18.48 -21.48
CA ILE A 511 -10.28 -17.20 -21.25
C ILE A 511 -11.61 -17.05 -22.01
N SER A 512 -11.98 -18.02 -22.84
CA SER A 512 -13.33 -18.04 -23.43
C SER A 512 -14.40 -18.52 -22.43
N GLN A 513 -13.96 -19.14 -21.34
CA GLN A 513 -14.83 -19.65 -20.28
C GLN A 513 -15.08 -18.57 -19.20
N PRO A 514 -16.17 -18.69 -18.46
CA PRO A 514 -16.42 -17.85 -17.30
C PRO A 514 -15.36 -18.12 -16.21
N ALA A 515 -15.09 -17.12 -15.36
CA ALA A 515 -14.24 -17.30 -14.18
C ALA A 515 -14.72 -18.47 -13.32
N GLY A 516 -13.79 -19.27 -12.79
CA GLY A 516 -14.07 -20.49 -12.05
C GLY A 516 -14.25 -21.74 -12.94
N SER A 517 -13.98 -21.65 -14.25
CA SER A 517 -14.07 -22.77 -15.18
C SER A 517 -13.07 -22.64 -16.33
N ARG A 518 -11.88 -22.06 -16.04
CA ARG A 518 -10.89 -21.69 -17.05
C ARG A 518 -9.71 -22.63 -17.14
N ILE A 519 -9.41 -23.38 -16.06
CA ILE A 519 -8.21 -24.21 -16.02
C ILE A 519 -8.46 -25.50 -16.79
N ARG A 520 -7.58 -25.77 -17.76
CA ARG A 520 -7.61 -26.92 -18.66
C ARG A 520 -6.29 -27.67 -18.59
N GLY A 521 -6.36 -28.99 -18.76
CA GLY A 521 -5.17 -29.82 -18.94
C GLY A 521 -4.21 -29.77 -17.75
N LEU A 522 -4.70 -29.59 -16.53
CA LEU A 522 -3.86 -29.54 -15.35
C LEU A 522 -3.20 -30.90 -15.13
N THR A 523 -1.87 -30.97 -15.32
CA THR A 523 -1.04 -32.15 -15.17
C THR A 523 0.21 -31.88 -14.37
N GLN A 524 0.78 -32.94 -13.82
CA GLN A 524 2.17 -32.91 -13.34
C GLN A 524 3.12 -32.84 -14.53
N LEU A 525 4.39 -32.46 -14.31
CA LEU A 525 5.41 -32.30 -15.37
C LEU A 525 5.67 -33.59 -16.16
N ASP A 526 5.33 -34.77 -15.64
CA ASP A 526 5.40 -36.04 -16.36
C ASP A 526 4.19 -36.32 -17.27
N GLY A 527 3.23 -35.39 -17.34
CA GLY A 527 1.99 -35.48 -18.10
C GLY A 527 0.86 -36.23 -17.38
N THR A 528 1.04 -36.67 -16.13
CA THR A 528 0.00 -37.30 -15.34
C THR A 528 -1.06 -36.25 -14.93
N PRO A 529 -2.37 -36.49 -15.21
CA PRO A 529 -3.42 -35.59 -14.76
C PRO A 529 -3.44 -35.45 -13.24
N VAL A 530 -3.54 -34.20 -12.73
CA VAL A 530 -3.68 -33.94 -11.30
C VAL A 530 -5.03 -34.42 -10.80
N ALA A 531 -5.02 -35.40 -9.88
CA ALA A 531 -6.21 -35.88 -9.18
C ALA A 531 -6.56 -34.97 -8.00
N ASP A 532 -7.84 -34.97 -7.60
CA ASP A 532 -8.31 -34.07 -6.53
C ASP A 532 -7.63 -34.35 -5.16
N ASP A 533 -7.18 -35.59 -4.93
CA ASP A 533 -6.53 -36.06 -3.71
C ASP A 533 -4.99 -36.17 -3.81
N ASP A 534 -4.40 -35.75 -4.93
CA ASP A 534 -2.93 -35.58 -5.01
C ASP A 534 -2.47 -34.55 -4.00
N ARG A 535 -1.24 -34.73 -3.47
CA ARG A 535 -0.65 -33.83 -2.48
C ARG A 535 0.52 -33.09 -3.08
N PHE A 536 0.60 -31.81 -2.76
CA PHE A 536 1.68 -30.91 -3.14
C PHE A 536 2.14 -30.11 -1.93
N VAL A 537 3.39 -29.69 -1.91
CA VAL A 537 3.83 -28.56 -1.10
C VAL A 537 3.93 -27.35 -2.02
N MET A 538 3.18 -26.30 -1.74
CA MET A 538 3.25 -25.05 -2.49
C MET A 538 4.18 -24.06 -1.79
N ALA A 539 5.29 -23.73 -2.42
CA ALA A 539 6.14 -22.59 -2.06
C ALA A 539 5.38 -21.31 -2.37
N VAL A 540 5.18 -20.47 -1.36
CA VAL A 540 4.27 -19.31 -1.40
C VAL A 540 4.81 -18.21 -0.48
N ASN A 541 4.47 -16.95 -0.75
CA ASN A 541 4.86 -15.86 0.12
C ASN A 541 3.96 -15.78 1.39
N ASN A 542 4.50 -15.16 2.46
CA ASN A 542 3.78 -14.98 3.73
C ASN A 542 2.49 -14.17 3.56
N TYR A 543 2.46 -13.15 2.70
CA TYR A 543 1.25 -12.38 2.40
C TYR A 543 0.12 -13.28 1.94
N ARG A 544 0.38 -14.18 0.99
CA ARG A 544 -0.61 -15.12 0.48
C ARG A 544 -1.01 -16.15 1.54
N GLN A 545 -0.02 -16.68 2.28
CA GLN A 545 -0.26 -17.67 3.34
C GLN A 545 -1.10 -17.11 4.50
N SER A 546 -0.98 -15.83 4.83
CA SER A 546 -1.78 -15.19 5.88
C SER A 546 -3.17 -14.73 5.42
N GLY A 547 -3.52 -14.89 4.13
CA GLY A 547 -4.86 -14.61 3.60
C GLY A 547 -4.91 -13.46 2.60
N GLY A 548 -3.79 -12.82 2.30
CA GLY A 548 -3.69 -11.74 1.34
C GLY A 548 -4.23 -12.12 -0.04
N GLY A 549 -5.01 -11.22 -0.66
CA GLY A 549 -5.69 -11.45 -1.92
C GLY A 549 -6.86 -12.43 -1.86
N ALA A 550 -7.23 -12.94 -0.66
CA ALA A 550 -8.35 -13.86 -0.41
C ALA A 550 -8.34 -15.14 -1.27
N TYR A 551 -7.16 -15.70 -1.52
CA TYR A 551 -7.02 -16.93 -2.27
C TYR A 551 -7.60 -18.14 -1.50
N PRO A 552 -8.31 -19.04 -2.17
CA PRO A 552 -8.95 -20.16 -1.51
C PRO A 552 -7.93 -21.15 -0.94
N ALA A 553 -8.25 -21.74 0.20
CA ALA A 553 -7.54 -22.80 0.92
C ALA A 553 -6.18 -22.39 1.52
N VAL A 554 -5.37 -21.59 0.87
CA VAL A 554 -3.95 -21.36 1.23
C VAL A 554 -3.73 -20.86 2.66
N ALA A 555 -4.59 -19.96 3.16
CA ALA A 555 -4.48 -19.45 4.53
C ALA A 555 -4.82 -20.47 5.62
N ALA A 556 -5.61 -21.49 5.28
CA ALA A 556 -6.00 -22.58 6.19
C ALA A 556 -5.15 -23.84 5.98
N ALA A 557 -4.29 -23.86 4.95
CA ALA A 557 -3.46 -25.00 4.61
C ALA A 557 -2.40 -25.28 5.69
N PRO A 558 -2.06 -26.55 5.96
CA PRO A 558 -0.98 -26.86 6.90
C PRO A 558 0.33 -26.25 6.47
N LEU A 559 0.97 -25.49 7.37
CA LEU A 559 2.28 -24.90 7.15
C LEU A 559 3.34 -25.99 7.39
N VAL A 560 4.17 -26.28 6.39
CA VAL A 560 5.20 -27.34 6.43
C VAL A 560 6.63 -26.79 6.34
N TYR A 561 6.78 -25.54 5.89
CA TYR A 561 8.05 -24.81 5.85
C TYR A 561 7.84 -23.36 6.30
N ASP A 562 8.62 -22.91 7.28
CA ASP A 562 8.62 -21.55 7.84
C ASP A 562 9.99 -21.19 8.45
N GLU A 563 11.01 -20.98 7.63
CA GLU A 563 12.32 -20.49 8.08
C GLU A 563 12.40 -18.95 8.07
N ARG A 564 11.34 -18.29 7.64
CA ARG A 564 11.23 -16.82 7.55
C ARG A 564 12.33 -16.19 6.69
N LEU A 565 12.80 -16.92 5.66
CA LEU A 565 13.76 -16.39 4.72
C LEU A 565 13.07 -15.48 3.73
N GLU A 566 13.65 -14.32 3.53
CA GLU A 566 13.13 -13.34 2.57
C GLU A 566 13.35 -13.80 1.13
N ILE A 567 12.30 -13.75 0.32
CA ILE A 567 12.34 -14.28 -1.05
C ILE A 567 13.34 -13.51 -1.90
N ARG A 568 13.35 -12.18 -1.84
CA ARG A 568 14.30 -11.36 -2.60
C ARG A 568 15.75 -11.69 -2.27
N GLN A 569 16.02 -11.91 -0.95
CA GLN A 569 17.35 -12.34 -0.52
C GLN A 569 17.72 -13.69 -1.13
N LEU A 570 16.80 -14.65 -1.10
CA LEU A 570 17.02 -15.95 -1.72
C LEU A 570 17.34 -15.82 -3.21
N LEU A 571 16.67 -14.90 -3.93
CA LEU A 571 16.92 -14.62 -5.35
C LEU A 571 18.35 -14.07 -5.55
N ILE A 572 18.78 -13.12 -4.71
CA ILE A 572 20.13 -12.52 -4.76
C ILE A 572 21.19 -13.56 -4.39
N ASP A 573 20.98 -14.35 -3.34
CA ASP A 573 21.90 -15.37 -2.89
C ASP A 573 22.06 -16.48 -3.93
N TRP A 574 20.94 -16.92 -4.54
CA TRP A 574 20.94 -17.91 -5.59
C TRP A 574 21.77 -17.44 -6.81
N ALA A 575 21.52 -16.20 -7.26
CA ALA A 575 22.25 -15.60 -8.38
C ALA A 575 23.75 -15.44 -8.04
N SER A 576 24.05 -14.91 -6.84
CA SER A 576 25.43 -14.70 -6.39
C SER A 576 26.20 -16.00 -6.22
N ALA A 577 25.56 -17.06 -5.72
CA ALA A 577 26.20 -18.35 -5.52
C ALA A 577 26.56 -19.05 -6.85
N ARG A 578 25.75 -18.84 -7.89
CA ARG A 578 25.98 -19.39 -9.23
C ARG A 578 26.88 -18.50 -10.09
N GLY A 579 26.81 -17.17 -9.88
CA GLY A 579 27.54 -16.18 -10.66
C GLY A 579 27.08 -16.03 -12.10
N VAL A 580 26.16 -16.91 -12.56
CA VAL A 580 25.58 -16.91 -13.90
C VAL A 580 24.09 -17.22 -13.79
N ILE A 581 23.28 -16.45 -14.52
CA ILE A 581 21.86 -16.68 -14.75
C ILE A 581 21.70 -17.16 -16.18
N ASP A 582 21.37 -18.46 -16.35
CA ASP A 582 21.07 -19.09 -17.63
C ASP A 582 19.61 -19.56 -17.59
N GLN A 583 18.77 -18.99 -18.44
CA GLN A 583 17.34 -19.39 -18.47
C GLN A 583 17.14 -20.88 -18.74
N ALA A 584 18.08 -21.53 -19.39
CA ALA A 584 18.01 -22.97 -19.65
C ALA A 584 18.05 -23.82 -18.37
N ASP A 585 18.48 -23.27 -17.23
CA ASP A 585 18.55 -23.97 -15.95
C ASP A 585 17.20 -23.95 -15.18
N PHE A 586 16.27 -23.03 -15.50
CA PHE A 586 15.05 -22.81 -14.71
C PHE A 586 13.79 -22.48 -15.52
N SER A 587 13.89 -22.08 -16.79
CA SER A 587 12.72 -21.71 -17.57
C SER A 587 11.99 -22.93 -18.10
N ASP A 588 10.66 -22.93 -17.94
CA ASP A 588 9.75 -23.98 -18.39
C ASP A 588 8.46 -23.34 -18.89
N GLU A 589 8.08 -23.57 -20.17
CA GLU A 589 6.80 -23.06 -20.70
C GLU A 589 5.65 -23.94 -20.21
N ASN A 590 5.28 -23.77 -18.93
CA ASN A 590 4.33 -24.63 -18.24
C ASN A 590 2.88 -24.14 -18.26
N TRP A 591 2.64 -22.89 -18.66
CA TRP A 591 1.27 -22.39 -18.80
C TRP A 591 1.08 -21.50 -20.04
N SER A 592 -0.19 -21.39 -20.48
CA SER A 592 -0.54 -20.53 -21.61
C SER A 592 -1.99 -20.05 -21.56
N LEU A 593 -2.28 -18.93 -22.26
CA LEU A 593 -3.63 -18.46 -22.50
C LEU A 593 -4.22 -19.09 -23.77
N THR A 594 -5.49 -19.44 -23.74
CA THR A 594 -6.25 -19.80 -24.91
C THR A 594 -7.67 -19.26 -24.88
N SER A 595 -8.26 -19.04 -26.05
CA SER A 595 -9.68 -18.76 -26.22
C SER A 595 -10.35 -19.79 -27.14
N VAL A 596 -9.59 -20.79 -27.56
CA VAL A 596 -10.07 -21.88 -28.44
C VAL A 596 -10.50 -23.04 -27.56
N ALA A 597 -11.76 -23.45 -27.67
CA ALA A 597 -12.22 -24.64 -26.96
C ALA A 597 -11.34 -25.85 -27.38
N ALA A 598 -10.74 -26.56 -26.40
CA ALA A 598 -10.02 -27.78 -26.69
C ALA A 598 -10.94 -28.73 -27.44
N GLU A 599 -10.49 -29.29 -28.56
CA GLU A 599 -11.18 -30.42 -29.19
C GLU A 599 -11.17 -31.56 -28.16
N VAL A 600 -12.35 -31.87 -27.62
CA VAL A 600 -12.51 -33.02 -26.72
C VAL A 600 -12.04 -34.24 -27.54
N PRO A 601 -11.00 -34.98 -27.13
CA PRO A 601 -10.65 -36.21 -27.80
C PRO A 601 -11.89 -37.10 -27.76
N ALA A 602 -12.36 -37.56 -28.91
CA ALA A 602 -13.49 -38.48 -28.99
C ALA A 602 -13.19 -39.72 -28.13
N GLU A 603 -14.02 -40.01 -27.14
CA GLU A 603 -13.92 -41.25 -26.37
C GLU A 603 -13.76 -42.44 -27.33
N PRO A 604 -12.87 -43.40 -27.03
CA PRO A 604 -12.74 -44.61 -27.86
C PRO A 604 -14.09 -45.32 -27.97
N GLY A 605 -14.64 -45.29 -29.17
CA GLY A 605 -16.00 -45.75 -29.45
C GLY A 605 -16.30 -47.14 -28.93
N THR A 606 -17.34 -47.26 -28.15
CA THR A 606 -18.04 -48.53 -27.86
C THR A 606 -18.52 -49.14 -29.17
N PRO A 607 -18.35 -50.47 -29.42
CA PRO A 607 -18.71 -51.08 -30.69
C PRO A 607 -20.22 -50.94 -31.00
N GLY A 608 -20.50 -50.41 -32.16
CA GLY A 608 -21.82 -50.03 -32.59
C GLY A 608 -22.87 -51.14 -32.63
N THR A 609 -24.04 -50.79 -32.17
CA THR A 609 -25.30 -51.46 -32.51
C THR A 609 -25.86 -50.82 -33.79
N PRO A 610 -26.41 -51.61 -34.76
CA PRO A 610 -26.80 -51.04 -36.07
C PRO A 610 -28.02 -50.14 -35.97
N ALA A 611 -27.99 -49.06 -36.74
CA ALA A 611 -29.03 -48.06 -36.83
C ALA A 611 -30.34 -48.63 -37.46
N PRO A 612 -31.51 -48.24 -36.97
CA PRO A 612 -32.77 -48.35 -37.70
C PRO A 612 -32.99 -47.11 -38.57
N GLY A 613 -33.58 -47.39 -39.74
CA GLY A 613 -33.72 -46.42 -40.81
C GLY A 613 -34.56 -45.17 -40.54
N THR A 614 -34.24 -44.19 -41.35
CA THR A 614 -34.85 -42.87 -41.47
C THR A 614 -36.32 -42.91 -41.86
N PRO A 615 -37.21 -42.13 -41.21
CA PRO A 615 -38.45 -41.71 -41.83
C PRO A 615 -38.38 -40.20 -42.23
N GLU A 616 -39.04 -39.89 -43.31
CA GLU A 616 -39.24 -38.65 -44.04
C GLU A 616 -40.01 -37.61 -43.19
N PRO A 617 -39.90 -36.31 -43.50
CA PRO A 617 -40.38 -35.22 -42.65
C PRO A 617 -41.88 -34.98 -42.78
N THR A 618 -42.57 -34.87 -41.64
CA THR A 618 -43.96 -34.40 -41.62
C THR A 618 -44.06 -33.04 -40.97
N GLU A 619 -44.91 -32.22 -41.56
CA GLU A 619 -45.15 -30.79 -41.33
C GLU A 619 -45.46 -30.42 -39.86
N GLN A 620 -45.04 -29.21 -39.53
CA GLN A 620 -45.16 -28.47 -38.29
C GLN A 620 -46.62 -27.97 -38.06
N PRO A 621 -47.13 -28.00 -36.83
CA PRO A 621 -48.18 -27.09 -36.43
C PRO A 621 -47.63 -25.98 -35.52
N THR A 622 -47.95 -24.74 -35.93
CA THR A 622 -47.79 -23.49 -35.16
C THR A 622 -48.48 -23.55 -33.81
N ALA A 623 -47.74 -23.29 -32.73
CA ALA A 623 -48.27 -23.09 -31.39
C ALA A 623 -48.12 -21.63 -30.95
N THR A 624 -49.24 -21.12 -30.49
CA THR A 624 -49.50 -19.78 -29.92
C THR A 624 -48.75 -19.57 -28.61
N PRO A 625 -48.24 -18.36 -28.29
CA PRO A 625 -47.52 -18.13 -27.04
C PRO A 625 -48.44 -18.02 -25.83
N VAL A 626 -48.07 -18.75 -24.77
CA VAL A 626 -48.68 -18.67 -23.43
C VAL A 626 -47.86 -17.68 -22.58
N PRO A 627 -48.49 -16.79 -21.82
CA PRO A 627 -47.77 -15.81 -21.00
C PRO A 627 -47.16 -16.43 -19.76
N LEU A 628 -45.91 -16.03 -19.46
CA LEU A 628 -45.20 -16.38 -18.24
C LEU A 628 -45.85 -15.74 -17.01
N PRO A 629 -45.94 -16.44 -15.87
CA PRO A 629 -46.35 -15.81 -14.60
C PRO A 629 -45.23 -15.02 -13.97
N SER A 630 -45.61 -13.85 -13.47
CA SER A 630 -44.75 -12.93 -12.69
C SER A 630 -44.26 -13.61 -11.41
N ALA A 631 -42.95 -13.66 -11.23
CA ALA A 631 -42.35 -14.14 -9.99
C ALA A 631 -42.26 -13.01 -8.98
N THR A 632 -42.85 -13.23 -7.82
CA THR A 632 -42.66 -12.40 -6.60
C THR A 632 -41.29 -12.61 -6.01
N PRO A 633 -40.61 -11.60 -5.50
CA PRO A 633 -39.28 -11.79 -4.89
C PRO A 633 -39.39 -12.46 -3.52
N VAL A 634 -38.61 -13.51 -3.33
CA VAL A 634 -38.38 -14.16 -2.03
C VAL A 634 -37.21 -13.44 -1.36
N PRO A 635 -37.29 -13.08 -0.07
CA PRO A 635 -36.18 -12.45 0.63
C PRO A 635 -35.04 -13.47 0.84
N VAL A 636 -33.85 -13.13 0.35
CA VAL A 636 -32.62 -13.87 0.60
C VAL A 636 -32.10 -13.41 1.96
N ALA A 637 -31.91 -14.35 2.86
CA ALA A 637 -31.26 -14.17 4.15
C ALA A 637 -29.80 -13.77 3.94
N GLY A 638 -29.33 -12.80 4.75
CA GLY A 638 -27.99 -12.25 4.67
C GLY A 638 -26.89 -13.29 4.80
N GLY A 639 -25.99 -13.27 3.84
CA GLY A 639 -24.66 -13.84 3.94
C GLY A 639 -23.72 -12.67 4.17
N SER A 640 -22.96 -12.75 5.23
CA SER A 640 -21.87 -11.83 5.53
C SER A 640 -20.91 -11.74 4.33
N HIS A 641 -20.81 -10.57 3.73
CA HIS A 641 -19.76 -10.26 2.79
C HIS A 641 -18.61 -9.65 3.59
N SER A 642 -17.57 -10.45 3.85
CA SER A 642 -16.26 -9.88 4.11
C SER A 642 -15.88 -9.10 2.84
N GLY A 643 -15.79 -7.78 2.96
CA GLY A 643 -15.26 -6.93 1.91
C GLY A 643 -13.82 -7.35 1.57
N PRO A 644 -13.36 -7.14 0.34
CA PRO A 644 -11.98 -7.42 0.01
C PRO A 644 -11.08 -6.52 0.85
N LEU A 645 -10.04 -7.13 1.45
CA LEU A 645 -8.94 -6.41 2.08
C LEU A 645 -8.32 -5.48 1.02
N ALA A 646 -8.16 -4.20 1.35
CA ALA A 646 -7.63 -3.22 0.43
C ALA A 646 -6.13 -3.42 0.15
N ASN A 647 -5.67 -2.70 -0.85
CA ASN A 647 -4.33 -2.75 -1.38
C ASN A 647 -3.33 -2.11 -0.43
N THR A 648 -2.57 -2.89 0.31
CA THR A 648 -1.40 -2.42 1.04
C THR A 648 -0.10 -2.52 0.25
N GLY A 649 -0.20 -2.81 -1.03
CA GLY A 649 0.92 -2.82 -1.95
C GLY A 649 1.00 -1.51 -2.72
N VAL A 650 2.19 -1.01 -2.87
CA VAL A 650 2.50 0.10 -3.76
C VAL A 650 1.90 -0.14 -5.13
N ASP A 651 1.04 0.75 -5.57
CA ASP A 651 0.43 0.64 -6.90
C ASP A 651 1.46 1.02 -7.98
N ALA A 652 2.21 0.02 -8.43
CA ALA A 652 3.18 0.18 -9.53
C ALA A 652 2.53 0.49 -10.89
N ALA A 653 1.19 0.65 -10.93
CA ALA A 653 0.45 0.78 -12.18
C ALA A 653 0.33 2.20 -12.72
N SER A 654 0.76 3.22 -11.97
CA SER A 654 0.63 4.61 -12.39
C SER A 654 1.85 5.16 -13.10
N PHE A 655 2.92 4.38 -13.21
CA PHE A 655 4.19 4.88 -13.75
C PHE A 655 4.60 4.14 -15.02
N ALA A 656 4.35 4.74 -16.15
CA ALA A 656 5.10 4.48 -17.37
C ALA A 656 6.48 5.12 -17.20
N GLY A 657 7.36 4.46 -16.47
CA GLY A 657 8.74 4.87 -16.31
C GLY A 657 9.22 4.81 -14.86
N GLY A 658 9.65 3.68 -14.39
CA GLY A 658 10.52 3.65 -13.25
C GLY A 658 10.02 2.89 -12.04
N ALA A 659 10.55 1.84 -11.91
CA ALA A 659 10.84 0.89 -10.87
C ALA A 659 10.94 1.45 -9.47
N ALA A 660 10.62 0.71 -8.50
CA ALA A 660 11.28 0.80 -7.23
C ALA A 660 11.24 -0.52 -6.47
N LEU A 661 12.27 -0.84 -5.79
CA LEU A 661 12.42 -1.38 -4.45
C LEU A 661 13.19 -2.70 -4.33
N LEU A 662 14.18 -2.67 -3.67
CA LEU A 662 14.85 -2.98 -2.42
C LEU A 662 15.51 -4.33 -2.23
N LEU A 663 16.35 -4.40 -1.38
CA LEU A 663 17.57 -5.11 -1.10
C LEU A 663 17.63 -5.88 0.21
N LEU A 664 18.23 -7.02 0.25
CA LEU A 664 18.91 -7.67 1.37
C LEU A 664 19.84 -8.78 1.01
N ALA A 665 20.99 -8.75 1.47
CA ALA A 665 21.74 -9.92 1.84
C ALA A 665 23.19 -9.79 2.09
N GLY A 666 23.69 -10.45 2.98
CA GLY A 666 25.12 -10.71 3.17
C GLY A 666 25.49 -11.28 4.53
N LEU A 667 24.59 -11.20 5.52
CA LEU A 667 25.02 -11.56 6.88
C LEU A 667 24.87 -13.03 7.28
N ALA A 668 23.88 -13.75 6.78
CA ALA A 668 23.70 -15.16 7.17
C ALA A 668 24.84 -16.07 6.68
N LEU A 669 25.35 -15.82 5.47
CA LEU A 669 26.46 -16.61 4.93
C LEU A 669 27.81 -16.29 5.58
N THR A 670 28.03 -15.04 6.01
CA THR A 670 29.30 -14.67 6.69
C THR A 670 29.36 -15.24 8.11
N VAL A 671 28.24 -15.30 8.81
CA VAL A 671 28.18 -15.92 10.15
C VAL A 671 28.32 -17.43 10.07
N LEU A 672 27.73 -18.08 9.08
CA LEU A 672 27.89 -19.53 8.87
C LEU A 672 29.32 -19.89 8.41
N ARG A 673 29.93 -19.09 7.53
CA ARG A 673 31.35 -19.29 7.16
C ARG A 673 32.29 -19.07 8.33
N ARG A 674 32.08 -18.07 9.18
CA ARG A 674 32.89 -17.86 10.40
C ARG A 674 32.71 -18.98 11.43
N ARG A 675 31.54 -19.58 11.56
CA ARG A 675 31.34 -20.74 12.45
C ARG A 675 31.97 -22.03 11.91
N ARG A 676 32.02 -22.23 10.58
CA ARG A 676 32.73 -23.40 9.98
C ARG A 676 34.23 -23.27 10.00
N SER A 677 34.79 -22.06 9.89
CA SER A 677 36.24 -21.86 10.02
C SER A 677 36.77 -21.97 11.44
N ALA A 678 35.92 -21.77 12.45
CA ALA A 678 36.30 -21.96 13.85
C ALA A 678 36.27 -23.43 14.32
N GLN A 679 35.62 -24.32 13.56
CA GLN A 679 35.60 -25.78 13.86
C GLN A 679 36.70 -26.60 13.19
N HIS A 680 37.55 -25.98 12.37
CA HIS A 680 38.68 -26.66 11.72
C HIS A 680 40.07 -26.16 12.19
N SER A 681 40.12 -25.45 13.33
CA SER A 681 41.37 -25.02 13.99
C SER A 681 41.40 -25.39 15.47
N GLU A 682 40.99 -26.64 15.79
CA GLU A 682 41.42 -27.37 16.99
C GLU A 682 41.80 -28.80 16.63
#